data_2dde1f2f08943ebbaf66113825f40502
#
_entry.id   2dde1f2f08943ebbaf66113825f40502
#
_cell.length_a   1.000
_cell.length_b   1.000
_cell.length_c   1.000
_cell.angle_alpha   90.00
_cell.angle_beta   90.00
_cell.angle_gamma   90.00
#
_symmetry.space_group_name_H-M   'P 1'
#
loop_
_entity.id
_entity.type
_entity.pdbx_description
1 polymer ?
#
loop_
_entity_poly.entity_id
_entity_poly.type
_entity_poly.pdbx_seq_one_letter_code
_entity_poly.pdbx_strand_id
1 'polypeptide(L)'
;MAAAAASPALKRLDLRDPAALFETHGAEEIRGLERQVRAEIEHKKEELRQMVGERYRDLIEAADTIGQMRRCAEGLVDAVKATDQYCARLRQAGSAAPRPPRDPQPQLPSQEKFYSMAAQIKLLLEIPEKIWSSMEASQYLHATQLYLLCCHLHTLLQLDASSSRYSPVLSRFPILVRQVAAASHFRSTILHESRMLLKCQAVSDQAVAEALCAIMLLEESSPRQALTDFLLARKAAIQKLLNQPHHGAGVKAQICSLVELLATTLNQAHALFYTLPEGLLPEPSLPCGLLFSTLDTITGQHPPGKGLGVLQQEMKLCSWFKHLPASVVEFQPALRTLAHPISQEFLKDTLQKWIHMCNEDIKNGIGSLLVYVTSMKGLAGIRDAMWELLANESIHHSWDVICRRLLDKPLLFWEDLMQQLFLDRLQTLTKEGFDSISSSSKELLIAALQELESSTSSSTSNKHIHFEHNMSLFLWSESPSDLPSDAAWVSVSNRAQFPSSGLAMKAQAVSPCVQNFCSALDSKLQVQLEDLLAYLPSGDPALPKDVSPAQAKNCAFDRYADAGTVQDMLRTHSTVCIKRVLNCIQAELQSVEQALQGQQDVLGGVKLHAVLFMARLCQSLGELCPHLKQCILGKSGTTEKSTRDSRALKKQGKGKAQEMIPMQAKWQEVKELLLQQSVMGYRVWSSVVVKVLAHGFTQSLLLDDAGSVLATATSWDELEIQEEAESGSSVTSKIRLPVQPSWYVQSFLFSLCQEVNRVGGHALPKVTLQEMLKSCMVRVVAAYEKLAEEKQLKKEGAFPMTQNRALQLLYDLRYLNIVLTAKGEEMKSGRSKPDSRVEKVADYLEALIDPFDLDVFTPHLHSNLNRLVQRTSVLFGLVTGTENPFTSRSGTFNSQEPHNILPLASSQIRFGLLPLSMTSTRKAKSASRSLETKAQVSAENRGSSQLILPPLPTKPPSQLPFK
;
A
#
# COMPACT_ATOMS: atom_id res chain seq x y z
N MET A 1 25.93 8.81 18.34
CA MET A 1 26.44 9.76 17.33
C MET A 1 25.33 10.08 16.36
N ALA A 2 24.47 11.04 16.70
CA ALA A 2 23.47 11.56 15.76
C ALA A 2 24.13 12.67 14.96
N ALA A 3 24.47 12.40 13.70
CA ALA A 3 24.83 13.44 12.76
C ALA A 3 23.58 14.28 12.49
N ALA A 4 23.53 15.48 13.05
CA ALA A 4 22.50 16.47 12.75
C ALA A 4 22.49 16.71 11.24
N ALA A 5 21.45 16.25 10.57
CA ALA A 5 21.27 16.47 9.16
C ALA A 5 21.01 17.96 8.92
N ALA A 6 21.93 18.65 8.27
CA ALA A 6 21.68 19.97 7.70
C ALA A 6 20.42 19.91 6.82
N SER A 7 19.58 20.94 6.89
CA SER A 7 18.35 21.06 6.11
C SER A 7 18.59 20.66 4.64
N PRO A 8 17.76 19.82 4.03
CA PRO A 8 17.97 19.32 2.67
C PRO A 8 18.02 20.41 1.61
N ALA A 9 17.54 21.61 1.92
CA ALA A 9 17.61 22.77 1.03
C ALA A 9 19.04 23.35 0.91
N LEU A 10 19.81 23.37 2.00
CA LEU A 10 21.20 23.90 1.99
C LEU A 10 22.21 22.97 1.33
N LYS A 11 21.95 21.66 1.31
CA LYS A 11 22.85 20.67 0.67
C LYS A 11 22.88 20.70 -0.85
N ARG A 12 21.95 21.41 -1.48
CA ARG A 12 21.84 21.51 -2.94
C ARG A 12 22.38 22.82 -3.53
N LEU A 13 22.71 23.78 -2.68
CA LEU A 13 23.23 25.08 -3.12
C LEU A 13 24.76 25.06 -2.98
N ASP A 14 25.44 25.33 -4.08
CA ASP A 14 26.88 25.52 -4.05
C ASP A 14 27.19 26.94 -3.54
N LEU A 15 27.32 27.08 -2.22
CA LEU A 15 27.62 28.33 -1.53
C LEU A 15 29.06 28.82 -1.77
N ARG A 16 29.86 28.15 -2.61
CA ARG A 16 31.27 28.48 -2.83
C ARG A 16 31.48 29.61 -3.85
N ASP A 17 30.50 29.81 -4.73
CA ASP A 17 30.55 30.87 -5.71
C ASP A 17 29.42 31.90 -5.45
N PRO A 18 29.75 33.06 -4.83
CA PRO A 18 28.78 34.10 -4.57
C PRO A 18 28.20 34.72 -5.83
N ALA A 19 28.95 34.79 -6.95
CA ALA A 19 28.47 35.41 -8.17
C ALA A 19 27.33 34.61 -8.80
N ALA A 20 27.48 33.31 -8.89
CA ALA A 20 26.43 32.39 -9.37
C ALA A 20 25.16 32.45 -8.51
N LEU A 21 25.30 32.71 -7.21
CA LEU A 21 24.17 32.77 -6.28
C LEU A 21 23.35 34.06 -6.48
N PHE A 22 24.04 35.19 -6.80
CA PHE A 22 23.38 36.45 -7.13
C PHE A 22 22.76 36.49 -8.53
N GLU A 23 23.19 35.63 -9.43
CA GLU A 23 22.61 35.50 -10.78
C GLU A 23 21.36 34.64 -10.80
N THR A 24 21.29 33.64 -9.89
CA THR A 24 20.21 32.64 -9.90
C THR A 24 19.05 32.93 -8.96
N HIS A 25 19.24 33.81 -7.96
CA HIS A 25 18.25 34.06 -6.90
C HIS A 25 17.94 35.52 -6.73
N GLY A 26 16.69 35.84 -6.46
CA GLY A 26 16.23 37.21 -6.17
C GLY A 26 16.72 37.74 -4.81
N ALA A 27 16.78 39.04 -4.66
CA ALA A 27 17.29 39.73 -3.45
C ALA A 27 16.58 39.28 -2.15
N GLU A 28 15.29 39.01 -2.21
CA GLU A 28 14.52 38.52 -1.04
C GLU A 28 14.81 37.05 -0.70
N GLU A 29 15.05 36.24 -1.70
CA GLU A 29 15.45 34.83 -1.53
C GLU A 29 16.84 34.72 -0.91
N ILE A 30 17.79 35.60 -1.36
CA ILE A 30 19.15 35.66 -0.81
C ILE A 30 19.10 36.13 0.65
N ARG A 31 18.25 37.12 1.01
CA ARG A 31 18.05 37.51 2.40
C ARG A 31 17.39 36.40 3.24
N GLY A 32 16.56 35.53 2.62
CA GLY A 32 16.01 34.34 3.24
C GLY A 32 17.09 33.33 3.55
N LEU A 33 17.95 33.06 2.57
CA LEU A 33 19.08 32.13 2.70
C LEU A 33 20.11 32.64 3.74
N GLU A 34 20.41 33.94 3.74
CA GLU A 34 21.33 34.56 4.73
C GLU A 34 20.80 34.36 6.15
N ARG A 35 19.51 34.63 6.38
CA ARG A 35 18.90 34.41 7.69
C ARG A 35 18.94 32.96 8.10
N GLN A 36 18.72 32.02 7.15
CA GLN A 36 18.74 30.60 7.40
C GLN A 36 20.15 30.10 7.73
N VAL A 37 21.17 30.54 6.99
CA VAL A 37 22.58 30.20 7.24
C VAL A 37 23.03 30.76 8.57
N ARG A 38 22.64 32.00 8.90
CA ARG A 38 22.96 32.65 10.18
C ARG A 38 22.35 31.91 11.36
N ALA A 39 21.10 31.48 11.24
CA ALA A 39 20.43 30.69 12.27
C ALA A 39 21.10 29.31 12.45
N GLU A 40 21.55 28.69 11.37
CA GLU A 40 22.27 27.41 11.43
C GLU A 40 23.67 27.56 12.05
N ILE A 41 24.36 28.66 11.77
CA ILE A 41 25.64 28.98 12.41
C ILE A 41 25.45 29.14 13.93
N GLU A 42 24.44 29.88 14.37
CA GLU A 42 24.18 30.07 15.81
C GLU A 42 23.76 28.74 16.48
N HIS A 43 22.98 27.94 15.80
CA HIS A 43 22.62 26.62 16.29
C HIS A 43 23.87 25.70 16.41
N LYS A 44 24.74 25.72 15.42
CA LYS A 44 26.00 24.95 15.47
C LYS A 44 26.98 25.45 16.53
N LYS A 45 27.03 26.74 16.78
CA LYS A 45 27.82 27.30 17.89
C LYS A 45 27.30 26.83 19.24
N GLU A 46 26.00 26.80 19.44
CA GLU A 46 25.38 26.35 20.68
C GLU A 46 25.56 24.84 20.88
N GLU A 47 25.39 24.05 19.83
CA GLU A 47 25.68 22.61 19.83
C GLU A 47 27.15 22.34 20.20
N LEU A 48 28.06 23.18 19.67
CA LEU A 48 29.50 23.04 19.97
C LEU A 48 29.82 23.48 21.41
N ARG A 49 29.20 24.53 21.93
CA ARG A 49 29.32 24.93 23.34
C ARG A 49 28.79 23.85 24.28
N GLN A 50 27.65 23.22 23.97
CA GLN A 50 27.10 22.15 24.75
C GLN A 50 28.00 20.92 24.72
N MET A 51 28.50 20.53 23.54
CA MET A 51 29.42 19.39 23.38
C MET A 51 30.73 19.63 24.11
N VAL A 52 31.28 20.85 24.05
CA VAL A 52 32.48 21.21 24.80
C VAL A 52 32.23 21.19 26.31
N GLY A 53 31.04 21.67 26.73
CA GLY A 53 30.65 21.65 28.15
C GLY A 53 30.55 20.22 28.71
N GLU A 54 29.91 19.31 27.96
CA GLU A 54 29.78 17.90 28.33
C GLU A 54 31.14 17.17 28.35
N ARG A 55 31.96 17.36 27.32
CA ARG A 55 33.31 16.75 27.27
C ARG A 55 34.30 17.34 28.27
N TYR A 56 34.12 18.60 28.67
CA TYR A 56 34.93 19.21 29.70
C TYR A 56 34.67 18.57 31.06
N ARG A 57 33.42 18.21 31.32
CA ARG A 57 33.06 17.46 32.53
C ARG A 57 33.66 16.06 32.52
N ASP A 58 33.56 15.34 31.40
CA ASP A 58 34.16 14.01 31.23
C ASP A 58 35.69 14.05 31.38
N LEU A 59 36.35 15.13 30.88
CA LEU A 59 37.78 15.32 31.02
C LEU A 59 38.20 15.58 32.47
N ILE A 60 37.43 16.35 33.23
CA ILE A 60 37.68 16.58 34.66
C ILE A 60 37.47 15.26 35.43
N GLU A 61 36.39 14.54 35.16
CA GLU A 61 36.09 13.24 35.78
C GLU A 61 37.18 12.21 35.48
N ALA A 62 37.65 12.18 34.21
CA ALA A 62 38.78 11.33 33.84
C ALA A 62 40.09 11.72 34.53
N ALA A 63 40.37 13.02 34.66
CA ALA A 63 41.55 13.52 35.37
C ALA A 63 41.50 13.18 36.87
N ASP A 64 40.32 13.29 37.49
CA ASP A 64 40.12 12.90 38.88
C ASP A 64 40.27 11.38 39.10
N THR A 65 39.76 10.58 38.18
CA THR A 65 39.93 9.11 38.20
C THR A 65 41.38 8.69 37.99
N ILE A 66 42.09 9.35 37.07
CA ILE A 66 43.54 9.14 36.89
C ILE A 66 44.30 9.53 38.17
N GLY A 67 43.91 10.65 38.79
CA GLY A 67 44.47 11.08 40.07
C GLY A 67 44.21 10.10 41.22
N GLN A 68 43.06 9.46 41.24
CA GLN A 68 42.73 8.41 42.19
C GLN A 68 43.49 7.13 41.89
N MET A 69 43.57 6.69 40.64
CA MET A 69 44.37 5.52 40.22
C MET A 69 45.84 5.70 40.59
N ARG A 70 46.39 6.89 40.39
CA ARG A 70 47.78 7.20 40.77
C ARG A 70 48.02 7.04 42.29
N ARG A 71 47.11 7.62 43.10
CA ARG A 71 47.20 7.49 44.57
C ARG A 71 47.05 6.03 45.02
N CYS A 72 46.16 5.26 44.41
CA CYS A 72 46.02 3.83 44.68
C CYS A 72 47.28 3.05 44.25
N ALA A 73 47.86 3.36 43.11
CA ALA A 73 49.07 2.72 42.62
C ALA A 73 50.30 3.06 43.55
N GLU A 74 50.44 4.33 44.00
CA GLU A 74 51.46 4.75 44.98
C GLU A 74 51.27 4.00 46.30
N GLY A 75 50.00 3.88 46.78
CA GLY A 75 49.73 3.09 48.02
C GLY A 75 50.03 1.61 47.86
N LEU A 76 49.79 1.04 46.68
CA LEU A 76 50.13 -0.36 46.36
C LEU A 76 51.65 -0.58 46.35
N VAL A 77 52.38 0.33 45.73
CA VAL A 77 53.87 0.30 45.74
C VAL A 77 54.45 0.36 47.16
N ASP A 78 53.88 1.22 48.01
CA ASP A 78 54.31 1.36 49.39
C ASP A 78 53.93 0.12 50.22
N ALA A 79 52.77 -0.48 49.99
CA ALA A 79 52.33 -1.75 50.60
C ALA A 79 53.24 -2.90 50.18
N VAL A 80 53.65 -2.97 48.90
CA VAL A 80 54.60 -3.98 48.41
C VAL A 80 55.94 -3.80 48.99
N LYS A 81 56.48 -2.54 49.11
CA LYS A 81 57.74 -2.24 49.79
C LYS A 81 57.71 -2.62 51.27
N ALA A 82 56.61 -2.30 51.96
CA ALA A 82 56.43 -2.69 53.34
C ALA A 82 56.42 -4.23 53.49
N THR A 83 55.75 -4.92 52.62
CA THR A 83 55.70 -6.40 52.61
C THR A 83 57.07 -6.99 52.34
N ASP A 84 57.85 -6.44 51.40
CA ASP A 84 59.21 -6.88 51.12
C ASP A 84 60.14 -6.63 52.35
N GLN A 85 59.98 -5.49 53.01
CA GLN A 85 60.67 -5.24 54.26
C GLN A 85 60.28 -6.24 55.36
N TYR A 86 59.05 -6.60 55.51
CA TYR A 86 58.62 -7.65 56.47
C TYR A 86 59.16 -9.03 56.08
N CYS A 87 59.15 -9.36 54.77
CA CYS A 87 59.74 -10.60 54.28
C CYS A 87 61.33 -10.66 54.57
N ALA A 88 61.98 -9.49 54.35
CA ALA A 88 63.43 -9.39 54.69
C ALA A 88 63.69 -9.55 56.16
N ARG A 89 62.89 -8.94 57.05
CA ARG A 89 62.93 -9.10 58.48
C ARG A 89 62.70 -10.56 58.94
N LEU A 90 61.69 -11.23 58.31
CA LEU A 90 61.43 -12.64 58.57
C LEU A 90 62.58 -13.52 58.12
N ARG A 91 63.23 -13.24 56.98
CA ARG A 91 64.43 -13.96 56.54
C ARG A 91 65.57 -13.77 57.49
N GLN A 92 65.82 -12.54 58.00
CA GLN A 92 66.85 -12.24 58.99
C GLN A 92 66.57 -12.90 60.33
N ALA A 93 65.24 -12.89 60.74
CA ALA A 93 64.88 -13.60 62.00
C ALA A 93 65.01 -15.12 61.86
N GLY A 94 64.69 -15.66 60.70
CA GLY A 94 64.89 -17.11 60.45
C GLY A 94 66.32 -17.54 60.27
N SER A 95 67.19 -16.58 59.88
CA SER A 95 68.63 -16.86 59.79
C SER A 95 69.41 -16.71 61.13
N ALA A 96 68.77 -16.02 62.10
CA ALA A 96 69.46 -15.73 63.43
C ALA A 96 69.02 -16.72 64.52
N ALA A 97 68.17 -17.69 64.24
CA ALA A 97 67.81 -18.74 65.22
C ALA A 97 68.93 -19.80 65.26
N PRO A 98 69.59 -20.01 66.40
CA PRO A 98 70.57 -21.07 66.52
C PRO A 98 69.80 -22.40 66.42
N ARG A 99 70.27 -23.28 65.50
CA ARG A 99 69.75 -24.66 65.38
C ARG A 99 70.18 -25.46 66.61
N PRO A 100 69.19 -25.96 67.41
CA PRO A 100 69.66 -26.96 68.41
C PRO A 100 69.96 -28.29 67.70
N PRO A 101 70.85 -29.06 68.22
CA PRO A 101 71.20 -30.39 67.65
C PRO A 101 69.97 -31.33 67.67
N ARG A 102 69.69 -31.88 66.55
CA ARG A 102 68.59 -32.85 66.41
C ARG A 102 69.00 -34.23 66.82
N ASP A 103 68.43 -34.68 67.97
CA ASP A 103 68.28 -36.12 68.23
C ASP A 103 66.98 -36.57 67.40
N PRO A 104 67.05 -37.73 66.77
CA PRO A 104 65.99 -38.28 66.08
C PRO A 104 64.99 -38.97 67.01
N GLN A 105 63.95 -38.29 67.46
CA GLN A 105 62.81 -38.95 68.07
C GLN A 105 61.60 -39.06 67.08
N PRO A 106 60.91 -40.22 67.04
CA PRO A 106 59.81 -40.48 66.14
C PRO A 106 58.48 -39.84 66.67
N GLN A 107 58.28 -38.53 66.42
CA GLN A 107 57.02 -37.87 66.73
C GLN A 107 56.31 -37.37 65.51
N LEU A 108 56.62 -37.98 64.35
CA LEU A 108 56.04 -37.56 63.04
C LEU A 108 54.53 -37.77 62.80
N PRO A 109 53.81 -38.80 63.31
CA PRO A 109 52.43 -38.98 62.97
C PRO A 109 51.46 -37.94 63.60
N SER A 110 51.83 -37.31 64.68
CA SER A 110 51.01 -36.32 65.42
C SER A 110 51.14 -34.93 64.80
N GLN A 111 52.33 -34.54 64.39
CA GLN A 111 52.52 -33.23 63.71
C GLN A 111 51.98 -33.21 62.32
N GLU A 112 52.08 -34.25 61.52
CA GLU A 112 51.50 -34.34 60.20
C GLU A 112 49.92 -34.25 60.21
N LYS A 113 49.28 -34.92 61.19
CA LYS A 113 47.85 -34.80 61.41
C LYS A 113 47.47 -33.36 61.80
N PHE A 114 48.27 -32.67 62.61
CA PHE A 114 48.01 -31.28 62.94
C PHE A 114 48.15 -30.35 61.75
N TYR A 115 49.22 -30.48 60.96
CA TYR A 115 49.39 -29.68 59.75
C TYR A 115 48.34 -29.99 58.69
N SER A 116 47.95 -31.24 58.58
CA SER A 116 46.82 -31.64 57.64
C SER A 116 45.49 -31.02 58.06
N MET A 117 45.17 -31.03 59.34
CA MET A 117 43.99 -30.36 59.88
C MET A 117 44.01 -28.85 59.71
N ALA A 118 45.18 -28.20 60.01
CA ALA A 118 45.38 -26.77 59.82
C ALA A 118 45.25 -26.34 58.35
N ALA A 119 45.78 -27.15 57.45
CA ALA A 119 45.65 -26.92 55.99
C ALA A 119 44.20 -27.05 55.54
N GLN A 120 43.38 -28.03 55.97
CA GLN A 120 42.00 -28.18 55.71
C GLN A 120 41.18 -27.00 56.25
N ILE A 121 41.46 -26.52 57.48
CA ILE A 121 40.76 -25.34 58.04
C ILE A 121 41.11 -24.09 57.23
N LYS A 122 42.34 -23.91 56.82
CA LYS A 122 42.75 -22.78 55.96
C LYS A 122 42.05 -22.79 54.63
N LEU A 123 42.01 -23.95 53.99
CA LEU A 123 41.26 -24.13 52.75
C LEU A 123 39.77 -23.80 52.92
N LEU A 124 39.12 -24.28 53.98
CA LEU A 124 37.74 -24.03 54.29
C LEU A 124 37.42 -22.53 54.47
N LEU A 125 38.38 -21.78 55.06
CA LEU A 125 38.24 -20.33 55.22
C LEU A 125 38.44 -19.56 53.92
N GLU A 126 39.18 -20.08 52.95
CA GLU A 126 39.44 -19.45 51.65
C GLU A 126 38.36 -19.78 50.58
N ILE A 127 37.75 -20.96 50.71
CA ILE A 127 36.70 -21.41 49.71
C ILE A 127 35.55 -20.40 49.51
N PRO A 128 34.91 -19.78 50.53
CA PRO A 128 33.81 -18.86 50.29
C PRO A 128 34.19 -17.67 49.42
N GLU A 129 35.37 -17.11 49.58
CA GLU A 129 35.89 -16.01 48.75
C GLU A 129 36.11 -16.48 47.31
N LYS A 130 36.63 -17.68 47.12
CA LYS A 130 36.80 -18.29 45.77
C LYS A 130 35.49 -18.63 45.12
N ILE A 131 34.47 -19.04 45.87
CA ILE A 131 33.14 -19.26 45.35
C ILE A 131 32.56 -17.92 44.84
N TRP A 132 32.68 -16.84 45.62
CA TRP A 132 32.24 -15.49 45.20
C TRP A 132 32.99 -15.04 43.95
N SER A 133 34.26 -15.15 43.87
CA SER A 133 35.05 -14.81 42.69
C SER A 133 34.65 -15.63 41.47
N SER A 134 34.34 -16.93 41.63
CA SER A 134 33.84 -17.77 40.54
C SER A 134 32.44 -17.38 40.10
N MET A 135 31.57 -16.96 41.05
CA MET A 135 30.24 -16.46 40.77
C MET A 135 30.27 -15.14 39.97
N GLU A 136 31.14 -14.18 40.39
CA GLU A 136 31.35 -12.92 39.67
C GLU A 136 31.89 -13.16 38.24
N ALA A 137 32.74 -14.16 38.05
CA ALA A 137 33.27 -14.59 36.77
C ALA A 137 32.26 -15.44 35.95
N SER A 138 31.04 -15.65 36.47
CA SER A 138 29.98 -16.50 35.84
C SER A 138 30.43 -17.98 35.64
N GLN A 139 31.40 -18.46 36.40
CA GLN A 139 31.90 -19.84 36.37
C GLN A 139 31.14 -20.70 37.39
N TYR A 140 29.85 -20.91 37.16
CA TYR A 140 28.96 -21.59 38.11
C TYR A 140 29.36 -23.04 38.40
N LEU A 141 29.90 -23.71 37.41
CA LEU A 141 30.40 -25.09 37.58
C LEU A 141 31.57 -25.14 38.55
N HIS A 142 32.55 -24.25 38.40
CA HIS A 142 33.69 -24.17 39.32
C HIS A 142 33.23 -23.76 40.72
N ALA A 143 32.29 -22.81 40.83
CA ALA A 143 31.69 -22.46 42.13
C ALA A 143 30.98 -23.68 42.77
N THR A 144 30.30 -24.52 41.97
CA THR A 144 29.68 -25.75 42.44
C THR A 144 30.69 -26.77 42.92
N GLN A 145 31.80 -26.97 42.19
CA GLN A 145 32.87 -27.88 42.58
C GLN A 145 33.51 -27.44 43.91
N LEU A 146 33.78 -26.13 44.08
CA LEU A 146 34.28 -25.55 45.32
C LEU A 146 33.28 -25.71 46.48
N TYR A 147 31.98 -25.52 46.21
CA TYR A 147 30.92 -25.74 47.21
C TYR A 147 30.87 -27.20 47.67
N LEU A 148 30.90 -28.16 46.73
CA LEU A 148 30.92 -29.60 47.06
C LEU A 148 32.17 -30.00 47.79
N LEU A 149 33.33 -29.42 47.45
CA LEU A 149 34.57 -29.57 48.19
C LEU A 149 34.44 -29.01 49.63
N CYS A 150 33.79 -27.85 49.80
CA CYS A 150 33.45 -27.30 51.12
C CYS A 150 32.61 -28.26 51.94
N CYS A 151 31.57 -28.86 51.33
CA CYS A 151 30.74 -29.87 52.00
C CYS A 151 31.54 -31.13 52.35
N HIS A 152 32.48 -31.56 51.49
CA HIS A 152 33.36 -32.67 51.76
C HIS A 152 34.29 -32.36 52.93
N LEU A 153 34.90 -31.18 52.99
CA LEU A 153 35.68 -30.70 54.12
C LEU A 153 34.90 -30.66 55.43
N HIS A 154 33.61 -30.21 55.37
CA HIS A 154 32.72 -30.21 56.52
C HIS A 154 32.55 -31.62 57.09
N THR A 155 32.33 -32.62 56.23
CA THR A 155 32.19 -34.01 56.65
C THR A 155 33.50 -34.58 57.19
N LEU A 156 34.64 -34.32 56.55
CA LEU A 156 35.98 -34.76 57.03
C LEU A 156 36.31 -34.15 58.39
N LEU A 157 36.01 -32.92 58.64
CA LEU A 157 36.24 -32.22 59.90
C LEU A 157 35.12 -32.44 60.93
N GLN A 158 34.14 -33.28 60.66
CA GLN A 158 33.01 -33.58 61.50
C GLN A 158 32.25 -32.35 62.00
N LEU A 159 32.03 -31.37 61.08
CA LEU A 159 31.36 -30.12 61.41
C LEU A 159 29.82 -30.18 61.22
N ASP A 160 29.25 -31.32 60.92
CA ASP A 160 27.81 -31.55 60.79
C ASP A 160 27.08 -31.38 62.12
N ALA A 161 25.85 -30.88 62.06
CA ALA A 161 25.07 -30.56 63.24
C ALA A 161 24.89 -31.75 64.21
N SER A 162 24.86 -32.97 63.70
CA SER A 162 24.79 -34.21 64.48
C SER A 162 26.08 -34.55 65.23
N SER A 163 27.22 -34.16 64.63
CA SER A 163 28.57 -34.42 65.21
C SER A 163 29.16 -33.21 65.95
N SER A 164 28.56 -32.04 65.85
CA SER A 164 29.11 -30.76 66.31
C SER A 164 29.27 -30.68 67.82
N ARG A 165 28.54 -31.44 68.62
CA ARG A 165 28.68 -31.48 70.08
C ARG A 165 29.97 -32.21 70.56
N TYR A 166 30.52 -33.03 69.68
CA TYR A 166 31.74 -33.82 70.03
C TYR A 166 32.96 -33.48 69.21
N SER A 167 32.83 -32.52 68.28
CA SER A 167 33.99 -32.12 67.43
C SER A 167 34.99 -31.30 68.22
N PRO A 168 36.26 -31.78 68.46
CA PRO A 168 37.29 -31.01 69.18
C PRO A 168 37.74 -29.79 68.36
N VAL A 169 37.44 -29.76 67.07
CA VAL A 169 37.79 -28.66 66.20
C VAL A 169 36.87 -27.47 66.40
N LEU A 170 35.54 -27.68 66.54
CA LEU A 170 34.58 -26.61 66.82
C LEU A 170 34.78 -25.92 68.13
N SER A 171 35.19 -26.65 69.19
CA SER A 171 35.47 -26.05 70.50
C SER A 171 36.68 -25.09 70.49
N ARG A 172 37.62 -25.33 69.58
CA ARG A 172 38.82 -24.50 69.41
C ARG A 172 38.66 -23.37 68.38
N PHE A 173 37.80 -23.53 67.34
CA PHE A 173 37.58 -22.60 66.22
C PHE A 173 36.13 -22.27 66.02
N PRO A 174 35.48 -21.47 66.86
CA PRO A 174 34.05 -21.14 66.75
C PRO A 174 33.71 -20.35 65.49
N ILE A 175 34.69 -19.75 64.81
CA ILE A 175 34.54 -19.06 63.51
C ILE A 175 34.09 -20.02 62.43
N LEU A 176 34.44 -21.30 62.54
CA LEU A 176 34.03 -22.30 61.52
C LEU A 176 32.52 -22.51 61.49
N VAL A 177 31.83 -22.38 62.65
CA VAL A 177 30.32 -22.45 62.65
C VAL A 177 29.71 -21.33 61.82
N ARG A 178 30.26 -20.13 61.92
CA ARG A 178 29.79 -19.00 61.09
C ARG A 178 30.10 -19.22 59.61
N GLN A 179 31.24 -19.77 59.27
CA GLN A 179 31.60 -20.09 57.88
C GLN A 179 30.70 -21.16 57.26
N VAL A 180 30.38 -22.22 58.04
CA VAL A 180 29.44 -23.25 57.62
C VAL A 180 28.07 -22.65 57.38
N ALA A 181 27.60 -21.79 58.30
CA ALA A 181 26.32 -21.10 58.12
C ALA A 181 26.33 -20.17 56.89
N ALA A 182 27.44 -19.44 56.69
CA ALA A 182 27.61 -18.58 55.53
C ALA A 182 27.69 -19.38 54.23
N ALA A 183 28.35 -20.55 54.23
CA ALA A 183 28.42 -21.40 53.05
C ALA A 183 27.08 -22.02 52.64
N SER A 184 26.14 -22.20 53.58
CA SER A 184 24.86 -22.88 53.31
C SER A 184 24.01 -22.17 52.24
N HIS A 185 24.09 -20.83 52.10
CA HIS A 185 23.31 -20.08 51.14
C HIS A 185 23.90 -20.17 49.72
N PHE A 186 25.17 -20.52 49.54
CA PHE A 186 25.77 -20.61 48.20
C PHE A 186 25.04 -21.60 47.29
N ARG A 187 24.55 -22.70 47.83
CA ARG A 187 23.79 -23.65 47.06
C ARG A 187 22.60 -22.99 46.34
N SER A 188 21.79 -22.22 47.09
CA SER A 188 20.63 -21.55 46.55
C SER A 188 20.99 -20.44 45.56
N THR A 189 22.08 -19.71 45.85
CA THR A 189 22.56 -18.63 44.97
C THR A 189 23.11 -19.20 43.65
N ILE A 190 23.96 -20.24 43.71
CA ILE A 190 24.51 -20.89 42.51
C ILE A 190 23.34 -21.46 41.64
N LEU A 191 22.40 -22.14 42.29
CA LEU A 191 21.20 -22.66 41.56
C LEU A 191 20.37 -21.55 40.91
N HIS A 192 20.19 -20.44 41.67
CA HIS A 192 19.43 -19.31 41.13
C HIS A 192 20.10 -18.70 39.91
N GLU A 193 21.38 -18.37 40.03
CA GLU A 193 22.15 -17.77 38.93
C GLU A 193 22.32 -18.71 37.74
N SER A 194 22.58 -20.00 37.98
CA SER A 194 22.62 -21.01 36.92
C SER A 194 21.28 -21.08 36.16
N ARG A 195 20.14 -21.07 36.86
CA ARG A 195 18.83 -21.05 36.27
C ARG A 195 18.54 -19.73 35.55
N MET A 196 19.05 -18.60 36.04
CA MET A 196 18.92 -17.31 35.35
C MET A 196 19.76 -17.30 34.06
N LEU A 197 20.96 -17.89 34.08
CA LEU A 197 21.78 -18.05 32.87
C LEU A 197 21.05 -18.87 31.77
N LEU A 198 20.36 -19.95 32.15
CA LEU A 198 19.59 -20.74 31.19
C LEU A 198 18.49 -19.94 30.45
N LYS A 199 18.01 -18.82 31.04
CA LYS A 199 17.03 -17.92 30.43
C LYS A 199 17.67 -16.92 29.45
N CYS A 200 18.99 -16.72 29.50
CA CYS A 200 19.69 -15.77 28.64
C CYS A 200 19.92 -16.36 27.24
N GLN A 201 19.76 -15.54 26.23
CA GLN A 201 19.88 -15.93 24.82
C GLN A 201 21.34 -15.96 24.36
N ALA A 202 22.10 -14.92 24.71
CA ALA A 202 23.48 -14.71 24.26
C ALA A 202 24.51 -15.42 25.14
N VAL A 203 24.39 -16.73 25.30
CA VAL A 203 25.30 -17.55 26.11
C VAL A 203 25.87 -18.69 25.27
N SER A 204 27.16 -18.97 25.42
CA SER A 204 27.82 -20.08 24.72
C SER A 204 27.26 -21.44 25.16
N ASP A 205 27.27 -22.41 24.25
CA ASP A 205 26.81 -23.79 24.53
C ASP A 205 27.57 -24.41 25.70
N GLN A 206 28.87 -24.12 25.81
CA GLN A 206 29.71 -24.59 26.91
C GLN A 206 29.26 -24.01 28.27
N ALA A 207 28.93 -22.71 28.34
CA ALA A 207 28.46 -22.10 29.56
C ALA A 207 27.08 -22.64 30.00
N VAL A 208 26.19 -22.96 29.02
CA VAL A 208 24.93 -23.63 29.32
C VAL A 208 25.17 -25.07 29.81
N ALA A 209 26.13 -25.82 29.23
CA ALA A 209 26.50 -27.14 29.67
C ALA A 209 27.02 -27.11 31.13
N GLU A 210 27.89 -26.16 31.43
CA GLU A 210 28.45 -25.95 32.76
C GLU A 210 27.39 -25.58 33.82
N ALA A 211 26.43 -24.70 33.44
CA ALA A 211 25.32 -24.36 34.31
C ALA A 211 24.40 -25.55 34.59
N LEU A 212 24.09 -26.36 33.55
CA LEU A 212 23.30 -27.58 33.72
C LEU A 212 24.03 -28.62 34.58
N CYS A 213 25.34 -28.82 34.38
CA CYS A 213 26.18 -29.67 35.23
C CYS A 213 26.18 -29.18 36.70
N ALA A 214 26.24 -27.87 36.92
CA ALA A 214 26.16 -27.29 38.24
C ALA A 214 24.82 -27.60 38.92
N ILE A 215 23.69 -27.47 38.19
CA ILE A 215 22.35 -27.82 38.69
C ILE A 215 22.27 -29.32 39.00
N MET A 216 22.74 -30.16 38.08
CA MET A 216 22.72 -31.61 38.25
C MET A 216 23.51 -32.09 39.48
N LEU A 217 24.71 -31.52 39.72
CA LEU A 217 25.52 -31.83 40.83
C LEU A 217 24.94 -31.38 42.17
N LEU A 218 24.27 -30.22 42.22
CA LEU A 218 23.68 -29.66 43.44
C LEU A 218 22.32 -30.30 43.80
N GLU A 219 21.50 -30.64 42.80
CA GLU A 219 20.18 -31.23 42.99
C GLU A 219 20.14 -32.75 42.83
N GLU A 220 21.28 -33.36 42.49
CA GLU A 220 21.43 -34.79 42.22
C GLU A 220 20.41 -35.27 41.13
N SER A 221 20.18 -34.39 40.14
CA SER A 221 19.17 -34.63 39.11
C SER A 221 19.71 -35.45 37.94
N SER A 222 18.78 -36.11 37.19
CA SER A 222 19.16 -36.89 36.01
C SER A 222 19.27 -35.97 34.76
N PRO A 223 19.98 -36.42 33.71
CA PRO A 223 20.06 -35.71 32.44
C PRO A 223 18.69 -35.39 31.83
N ARG A 224 17.69 -36.27 32.02
CA ARG A 224 16.31 -36.03 31.60
C ARG A 224 15.67 -34.84 32.32
N GLN A 225 15.91 -34.72 33.62
CA GLN A 225 15.46 -33.60 34.42
C GLN A 225 16.16 -32.30 33.96
N ALA A 226 17.47 -32.34 33.71
CA ALA A 226 18.23 -31.23 33.18
C ALA A 226 17.69 -30.71 31.85
N LEU A 227 17.30 -31.63 30.94
CA LEU A 227 16.61 -31.27 29.69
C LEU A 227 15.29 -30.56 29.95
N THR A 228 14.49 -31.08 30.89
CA THR A 228 13.19 -30.48 31.25
C THR A 228 13.40 -29.07 31.84
N ASP A 229 14.35 -28.89 32.74
CA ASP A 229 14.65 -27.61 33.39
C ASP A 229 15.17 -26.58 32.36
N PHE A 230 16.00 -27.02 31.40
CA PHE A 230 16.46 -26.20 30.28
C PHE A 230 15.29 -25.71 29.43
N LEU A 231 14.39 -26.63 29.03
CA LEU A 231 13.23 -26.27 28.19
C LEU A 231 12.21 -25.39 28.91
N LEU A 232 12.02 -25.60 30.22
CA LEU A 232 11.16 -24.72 31.03
C LEU A 232 11.76 -23.31 31.19
N ALA A 233 13.06 -23.22 31.39
CA ALA A 233 13.75 -21.94 31.44
C ALA A 233 13.62 -21.16 30.12
N ARG A 234 13.75 -21.86 29.00
CA ARG A 234 13.54 -21.28 27.65
C ARG A 234 12.10 -20.88 27.39
N LYS A 235 11.12 -21.69 27.84
CA LYS A 235 9.70 -21.30 27.78
C LYS A 235 9.43 -20.01 28.57
N ALA A 236 9.98 -19.93 29.79
CA ALA A 236 9.87 -18.71 30.62
C ALA A 236 10.53 -17.48 29.94
N ALA A 237 11.62 -17.67 29.22
CA ALA A 237 12.29 -16.60 28.45
C ALA A 237 11.40 -16.14 27.27
N ILE A 238 10.78 -17.08 26.55
CA ILE A 238 9.82 -16.77 25.48
C ILE A 238 8.64 -15.95 26.02
N GLN A 239 8.04 -16.40 27.13
CA GLN A 239 6.92 -15.70 27.77
C GLN A 239 7.33 -14.30 28.25
N LYS A 240 8.52 -14.18 28.83
CA LYS A 240 9.06 -12.87 29.25
C LYS A 240 9.21 -11.92 28.05
N LEU A 241 9.71 -12.42 26.93
CA LEU A 241 9.91 -11.65 25.70
C LEU A 241 8.58 -11.20 25.08
N LEU A 242 7.58 -12.08 25.05
CA LEU A 242 6.25 -11.76 24.56
C LEU A 242 5.49 -10.75 25.44
N ASN A 243 5.73 -10.77 26.76
CA ASN A 243 5.06 -9.90 27.73
C ASN A 243 5.80 -8.58 27.99
N GLN A 244 6.90 -8.29 27.27
CA GLN A 244 7.60 -7.02 27.44
C GLN A 244 6.73 -5.85 26.93
N PRO A 245 6.67 -4.73 27.68
CA PRO A 245 5.96 -3.54 27.24
C PRO A 245 6.59 -2.96 25.98
N HIS A 246 5.73 -2.57 25.03
CA HIS A 246 6.18 -2.07 23.73
C HIS A 246 6.62 -0.61 23.84
N HIS A 247 7.91 -0.37 23.71
CA HIS A 247 8.46 0.97 23.57
C HIS A 247 9.05 1.13 22.15
N GLY A 248 8.37 1.88 21.29
CA GLY A 248 8.91 2.38 20.02
C GLY A 248 9.24 1.30 18.95
N ALA A 249 10.51 1.10 18.67
CA ALA A 249 10.99 0.17 17.62
C ALA A 249 10.84 -1.33 17.97
N GLY A 250 10.07 -1.63 19.02
CA GLY A 250 10.08 -2.90 19.73
C GLY A 250 9.54 -4.13 19.01
N VAL A 251 8.43 -4.01 18.24
CA VAL A 251 7.74 -5.20 17.71
C VAL A 251 8.62 -6.00 16.75
N LYS A 252 9.32 -5.33 15.84
CA LYS A 252 10.26 -5.96 14.90
C LYS A 252 11.37 -6.68 15.65
N ALA A 253 12.02 -5.99 16.59
CA ALA A 253 13.11 -6.54 17.39
C ALA A 253 12.64 -7.71 18.26
N GLN A 254 11.45 -7.61 18.87
CA GLN A 254 10.88 -8.68 19.70
C GLN A 254 10.60 -9.95 18.89
N ILE A 255 10.00 -9.83 17.69
CA ILE A 255 9.74 -10.98 16.82
C ILE A 255 11.04 -11.61 16.34
N CYS A 256 12.02 -10.80 15.93
CA CYS A 256 13.36 -11.30 15.54
C CYS A 256 14.05 -12.02 16.70
N SER A 257 14.05 -11.42 17.89
CA SER A 257 14.65 -12.04 19.09
C SER A 257 13.93 -13.33 19.50
N LEU A 258 12.63 -13.43 19.28
CA LEU A 258 11.87 -14.66 19.53
C LEU A 258 12.29 -15.79 18.59
N VAL A 259 12.41 -15.50 17.30
CA VAL A 259 12.86 -16.49 16.29
C VAL A 259 14.30 -16.92 16.58
N GLU A 260 15.17 -15.98 16.93
CA GLU A 260 16.55 -16.22 17.30
C GLU A 260 16.64 -17.09 18.58
N LEU A 261 15.81 -16.81 19.59
CA LEU A 261 15.73 -17.58 20.82
C LEU A 261 15.29 -19.02 20.55
N LEU A 262 14.30 -19.21 19.64
CA LEU A 262 13.85 -20.56 19.24
C LEU A 262 14.95 -21.32 18.49
N ALA A 263 15.59 -20.67 17.52
CA ALA A 263 16.69 -21.25 16.77
C ALA A 263 17.87 -21.61 17.68
N THR A 264 18.27 -20.71 18.55
CA THR A 264 19.34 -20.94 19.54
C THR A 264 19.00 -22.07 20.51
N THR A 265 17.73 -22.16 20.96
CA THR A 265 17.28 -23.23 21.86
C THR A 265 17.43 -24.61 21.21
N LEU A 266 17.05 -24.76 19.96
CA LEU A 266 17.17 -26.05 19.24
C LEU A 266 18.64 -26.38 18.93
N ASN A 267 19.44 -25.39 18.54
CA ASN A 267 20.88 -25.57 18.35
C ASN A 267 21.57 -26.02 19.65
N GLN A 268 21.25 -25.38 20.77
CA GLN A 268 21.79 -25.75 22.08
C GLN A 268 21.27 -27.10 22.56
N ALA A 269 20.00 -27.42 22.33
CA ALA A 269 19.47 -28.75 22.62
C ALA A 269 20.24 -29.86 21.87
N HIS A 270 20.61 -29.62 20.61
CA HIS A 270 21.46 -30.51 19.84
C HIS A 270 22.88 -30.59 20.43
N ALA A 271 23.53 -29.45 20.66
CA ALA A 271 24.90 -29.39 21.17
C ALA A 271 25.03 -30.06 22.54
N LEU A 272 24.03 -29.92 23.41
CA LEU A 272 24.09 -30.39 24.79
C LEU A 272 23.67 -31.84 24.94
N PHE A 273 22.52 -32.25 24.37
CA PHE A 273 21.84 -33.49 24.72
C PHE A 273 21.88 -34.57 23.62
N TYR A 274 22.16 -34.19 22.34
CA TYR A 274 22.23 -35.16 21.27
C TYR A 274 23.55 -35.93 21.34
N THR A 275 23.47 -37.25 21.31
CA THR A 275 24.64 -38.12 21.26
C THR A 275 24.65 -38.87 19.93
N LEU A 276 25.84 -38.99 19.32
CA LEU A 276 26.01 -39.71 18.07
C LEU A 276 25.82 -41.22 18.29
N PRO A 277 25.15 -41.90 17.38
CA PRO A 277 25.14 -43.37 17.38
C PRO A 277 26.56 -43.95 17.27
N GLU A 278 26.78 -45.12 17.88
CA GLU A 278 28.08 -45.82 17.83
C GLU A 278 28.53 -46.01 16.37
N GLY A 279 29.73 -45.57 16.04
CA GLY A 279 30.36 -45.74 14.74
C GLY A 279 30.34 -44.52 13.81
N LEU A 280 29.73 -43.40 14.20
CA LEU A 280 29.81 -42.11 13.48
C LEU A 280 30.87 -41.21 14.09
N LEU A 281 31.70 -40.60 13.25
CA LEU A 281 32.70 -39.64 13.69
C LEU A 281 32.06 -38.27 13.95
N PRO A 282 32.41 -37.54 15.01
CA PRO A 282 31.92 -36.22 15.27
C PRO A 282 32.41 -35.24 14.17
N GLU A 283 31.49 -34.50 13.59
CA GLU A 283 31.81 -33.38 12.67
C GLU A 283 32.36 -32.23 13.51
N PRO A 284 33.54 -31.66 13.20
CA PRO A 284 34.07 -30.54 13.95
C PRO A 284 33.23 -29.25 13.89
N SER A 285 32.36 -29.15 12.89
CA SER A 285 31.44 -28.02 12.71
C SER A 285 30.17 -28.10 13.55
N LEU A 286 29.82 -29.29 14.09
CA LEU A 286 28.57 -29.54 14.81
C LEU A 286 28.86 -30.21 16.16
N PRO A 287 29.12 -29.44 17.23
CA PRO A 287 29.33 -30.02 18.55
C PRO A 287 28.06 -30.73 19.02
N CYS A 288 28.25 -31.87 19.65
CA CYS A 288 27.17 -32.70 20.22
C CYS A 288 27.63 -33.36 21.51
N GLY A 289 26.69 -33.60 22.44
CA GLY A 289 26.97 -34.30 23.69
C GLY A 289 27.80 -33.49 24.68
N LEU A 290 27.86 -32.17 24.61
CA LEU A 290 28.64 -31.30 25.47
C LEU A 290 28.31 -31.50 26.95
N LEU A 291 27.05 -31.73 27.32
CA LEU A 291 26.65 -32.00 28.70
C LEU A 291 27.35 -33.26 29.23
N PHE A 292 27.37 -34.32 28.47
CA PHE A 292 27.96 -35.61 28.85
C PHE A 292 29.48 -35.55 28.89
N SER A 293 30.10 -34.88 27.89
CA SER A 293 31.56 -34.69 27.88
C SER A 293 32.01 -33.80 29.03
N THR A 294 31.25 -32.78 29.42
CA THR A 294 31.51 -31.95 30.57
C THR A 294 31.34 -32.72 31.88
N LEU A 295 30.29 -33.53 31.99
CA LEU A 295 30.11 -34.42 33.14
C LEU A 295 31.26 -35.45 33.28
N ASP A 296 31.67 -36.08 32.19
CA ASP A 296 32.75 -37.07 32.16
C ASP A 296 34.09 -36.43 32.58
N THR A 297 34.37 -35.21 32.14
CA THR A 297 35.57 -34.47 32.56
C THR A 297 35.59 -34.21 34.07
N ILE A 298 34.42 -34.02 34.69
CA ILE A 298 34.30 -33.65 36.11
C ILE A 298 34.18 -34.90 37.00
N THR A 299 33.44 -35.91 36.59
CA THR A 299 33.12 -37.10 37.38
C THR A 299 33.92 -38.33 36.93
N GLY A 300 34.57 -38.28 35.77
CA GLY A 300 35.27 -39.40 35.17
C GLY A 300 36.52 -39.84 35.98
N GLN A 301 36.71 -41.15 36.11
CA GLN A 301 37.92 -41.74 36.67
C GLN A 301 39.06 -41.62 35.64
N HIS A 302 39.69 -40.50 35.54
CA HIS A 302 40.94 -40.34 34.77
C HIS A 302 42.12 -40.86 35.60
N PRO A 303 43.13 -41.51 34.98
CA PRO A 303 44.28 -41.97 35.66
C PRO A 303 44.96 -40.78 36.38
N PRO A 304 45.51 -41.01 37.60
CA PRO A 304 46.09 -39.98 38.43
C PRO A 304 47.22 -39.24 37.67
N GLY A 305 47.01 -37.96 37.42
CA GLY A 305 47.98 -37.06 36.75
C GLY A 305 47.49 -36.19 35.63
N LYS A 306 46.29 -36.39 35.08
CA LYS A 306 45.70 -35.54 33.98
C LYS A 306 44.34 -34.86 34.28
N GLY A 307 43.77 -35.05 35.45
CA GLY A 307 42.58 -34.39 35.91
C GLY A 307 42.81 -32.91 36.24
N LEU A 308 42.03 -32.00 35.73
CA LEU A 308 41.92 -30.61 36.23
C LEU A 308 41.31 -30.74 37.64
N GLY A 309 42.20 -30.84 38.69
CA GLY A 309 41.69 -30.82 40.06
C GLY A 309 40.94 -29.53 40.39
N VAL A 310 39.89 -29.63 41.18
CA VAL A 310 39.04 -28.50 41.62
C VAL A 310 39.84 -27.33 42.16
N LEU A 311 41.01 -27.59 42.72
CA LEU A 311 41.88 -26.58 43.27
C LEU A 311 42.76 -25.92 42.20
N GLN A 312 42.57 -24.60 42.06
CA GLN A 312 43.30 -23.78 41.11
C GLN A 312 44.82 -23.90 41.28
N GLN A 313 45.56 -23.69 40.20
CA GLN A 313 47.03 -23.84 40.18
C GLN A 313 47.74 -22.90 41.17
N GLU A 314 47.12 -21.73 41.44
CA GLU A 314 47.60 -20.75 42.44
C GLU A 314 47.60 -21.32 43.86
N MET A 315 46.58 -22.10 44.20
CA MET A 315 46.56 -22.77 45.51
C MET A 315 47.63 -23.84 45.65
N LYS A 316 48.01 -24.51 44.56
CA LYS A 316 49.08 -25.52 44.56
C LYS A 316 50.47 -24.93 44.90
N LEU A 317 50.66 -23.62 44.74
CA LEU A 317 51.88 -22.90 45.09
C LEU A 317 51.92 -22.52 46.55
N CYS A 318 50.84 -22.64 47.31
CA CYS A 318 50.82 -22.31 48.74
C CYS A 318 51.60 -23.35 49.56
N SER A 319 52.31 -22.91 50.53
CA SER A 319 53.17 -23.79 51.43
C SER A 319 52.33 -24.80 52.19
N TRP A 320 51.06 -24.54 52.50
CA TRP A 320 50.16 -25.41 53.24
C TRP A 320 49.53 -26.51 52.36
N PHE A 321 49.50 -26.33 51.01
CA PHE A 321 48.89 -27.27 50.07
C PHE A 321 49.52 -28.68 50.20
N LYS A 322 50.84 -28.80 50.45
CA LYS A 322 51.53 -30.09 50.57
C LYS A 322 51.06 -30.90 51.77
N HIS A 323 50.36 -30.31 52.72
CA HIS A 323 49.86 -30.98 53.93
C HIS A 323 48.37 -31.37 53.79
N LEU A 324 47.70 -31.10 52.64
CA LEU A 324 46.36 -31.56 52.42
C LEU A 324 46.32 -33.08 52.20
N PRO A 325 45.31 -33.75 52.73
CA PRO A 325 45.10 -35.17 52.46
C PRO A 325 44.79 -35.42 50.96
N ALA A 326 45.21 -36.59 50.49
CA ALA A 326 44.96 -36.99 49.07
C ALA A 326 43.47 -36.93 48.71
N SER A 327 42.57 -37.30 49.63
CA SER A 327 41.13 -37.21 49.45
C SER A 327 40.59 -35.82 49.15
N VAL A 328 41.33 -34.74 49.57
CA VAL A 328 40.93 -33.32 49.29
C VAL A 328 41.62 -32.85 48.01
N VAL A 329 42.88 -33.24 47.78
CA VAL A 329 43.63 -32.85 46.55
C VAL A 329 43.06 -33.50 45.31
N GLU A 330 42.65 -34.75 45.43
CA GLU A 330 42.10 -35.57 44.37
C GLU A 330 40.56 -35.54 44.39
N PHE A 331 39.97 -34.61 45.14
CA PHE A 331 38.51 -34.50 45.20
C PHE A 331 37.89 -34.34 43.83
N GLN A 332 36.94 -35.20 43.51
CA GLN A 332 36.09 -35.12 42.33
C GLN A 332 34.63 -35.20 42.79
N PRO A 333 33.78 -34.29 42.28
CA PRO A 333 32.34 -34.38 42.54
C PRO A 333 31.80 -35.71 42.01
N ALA A 334 31.02 -36.44 42.81
CA ALA A 334 30.34 -37.63 42.36
C ALA A 334 28.85 -37.32 42.14
N LEU A 335 28.35 -37.75 41.00
CA LEU A 335 26.92 -37.74 40.72
C LEU A 335 26.32 -39.08 41.22
N ARG A 336 25.35 -39.01 42.14
CA ARG A 336 24.69 -40.20 42.66
C ARG A 336 23.75 -40.83 41.66
N THR A 337 23.17 -40.05 40.73
CA THR A 337 22.35 -40.54 39.64
C THR A 337 23.23 -40.96 38.47
N LEU A 338 22.83 -42.07 37.82
CA LEU A 338 23.56 -42.51 36.63
C LEU A 338 23.36 -41.52 35.47
N ALA A 339 24.47 -40.93 34.99
CA ALA A 339 24.47 -39.97 33.88
C ALA A 339 24.39 -40.70 32.52
N HIS A 340 23.35 -41.50 32.31
CA HIS A 340 23.18 -42.15 31.02
C HIS A 340 22.75 -41.14 29.94
N PRO A 341 23.33 -41.26 28.73
CA PRO A 341 22.87 -40.48 27.58
C PRO A 341 21.37 -40.61 27.37
N ILE A 342 20.75 -39.52 26.97
CA ILE A 342 19.32 -39.52 26.68
C ILE A 342 19.08 -40.24 25.35
N SER A 343 18.10 -41.17 25.32
CA SER A 343 17.73 -41.81 24.07
C SER A 343 17.17 -40.77 23.05
N GLN A 344 17.55 -40.95 21.79
CA GLN A 344 17.12 -40.04 20.72
C GLN A 344 15.60 -39.90 20.61
N GLU A 345 14.86 -41.02 20.81
CA GLU A 345 13.39 -41.01 20.79
C GLU A 345 12.81 -40.16 21.92
N PHE A 346 13.36 -40.24 23.14
CA PHE A 346 12.89 -39.43 24.26
C PHE A 346 13.21 -37.93 24.04
N LEU A 347 14.39 -37.64 23.53
CA LEU A 347 14.79 -36.26 23.21
C LEU A 347 13.83 -35.66 22.20
N LYS A 348 13.53 -36.38 21.13
CA LYS A 348 12.63 -36.02 20.07
C LYS A 348 11.20 -35.78 20.60
N ASP A 349 10.65 -36.73 21.32
CA ASP A 349 9.29 -36.65 21.88
C ASP A 349 9.16 -35.46 22.83
N THR A 350 10.17 -35.22 23.66
CA THR A 350 10.20 -34.09 24.60
C THR A 350 10.28 -32.76 23.89
N LEU A 351 11.11 -32.66 22.85
CA LEU A 351 11.23 -31.43 22.05
C LEU A 351 9.96 -31.15 21.24
N GLN A 352 9.35 -32.19 20.65
CA GLN A 352 8.08 -32.02 19.92
C GLN A 352 6.97 -31.52 20.84
N LYS A 353 6.86 -32.10 22.04
CA LYS A 353 5.91 -31.61 23.05
C LYS A 353 6.17 -30.18 23.48
N TRP A 354 7.45 -29.84 23.67
CA TRP A 354 7.84 -28.48 24.05
C TRP A 354 7.50 -27.45 22.93
N ILE A 355 7.81 -27.79 21.66
CA ILE A 355 7.46 -26.95 20.51
C ILE A 355 5.95 -26.77 20.43
N HIS A 356 5.19 -27.84 20.61
CA HIS A 356 3.74 -27.77 20.59
C HIS A 356 3.18 -26.86 21.69
N MET A 357 3.70 -26.98 22.92
CA MET A 357 3.31 -26.11 24.03
C MET A 357 3.69 -24.63 23.81
N CYS A 358 4.86 -24.40 23.19
CA CYS A 358 5.31 -23.04 22.90
C CYS A 358 4.55 -22.43 21.71
N ASN A 359 4.10 -23.25 20.76
CA ASN A 359 3.45 -22.79 19.53
C ASN A 359 2.19 -21.95 19.82
N GLU A 360 1.36 -22.38 20.76
CA GLU A 360 0.16 -21.65 21.15
C GLU A 360 0.51 -20.31 21.81
N ASP A 361 1.45 -20.32 22.76
CA ASP A 361 1.92 -19.12 23.44
C ASP A 361 2.51 -18.12 22.42
N ILE A 362 3.29 -18.63 21.47
CA ILE A 362 3.93 -17.84 20.42
C ILE A 362 2.90 -17.26 19.46
N LYS A 363 1.97 -18.07 18.97
CA LYS A 363 0.91 -17.60 18.06
C LYS A 363 0.05 -16.51 18.70
N ASN A 364 -0.37 -16.72 19.92
CA ASN A 364 -1.17 -15.74 20.67
C ASN A 364 -0.38 -14.46 20.96
N GLY A 365 0.88 -14.61 21.39
CA GLY A 365 1.77 -13.49 21.67
C GLY A 365 2.08 -12.68 20.42
N ILE A 366 2.47 -13.31 19.33
CA ILE A 366 2.73 -12.62 18.05
C ILE A 366 1.45 -12.01 17.49
N GLY A 367 0.32 -12.71 17.55
CA GLY A 367 -0.97 -12.14 17.15
C GLY A 367 -1.26 -10.84 17.88
N SER A 368 -1.01 -10.80 19.20
CA SER A 368 -1.16 -9.59 20.00
C SER A 368 -0.15 -8.49 19.63
N LEU A 369 1.10 -8.86 19.33
CA LEU A 369 2.13 -7.92 18.88
C LEU A 369 1.81 -7.32 17.50
N LEU A 370 1.32 -8.12 16.57
CA LEU A 370 0.98 -7.68 15.21
C LEU A 370 -0.18 -6.67 15.19
N VAL A 371 -1.03 -6.62 16.22
CA VAL A 371 -2.09 -5.60 16.34
C VAL A 371 -1.49 -4.19 16.39
N TYR A 372 -0.32 -4.02 16.97
CA TYR A 372 0.36 -2.72 17.06
C TYR A 372 1.02 -2.29 15.73
N VAL A 373 1.12 -3.19 14.77
CA VAL A 373 1.62 -2.85 13.42
C VAL A 373 0.46 -2.29 12.61
N THR A 374 0.50 -1.00 12.33
CA THR A 374 -0.60 -0.25 11.68
C THR A 374 -0.42 -0.08 10.17
N SER A 375 0.73 -0.48 9.61
CA SER A 375 1.01 -0.37 8.18
C SER A 375 1.49 -1.68 7.57
N MET A 376 1.16 -1.91 6.31
CA MET A 376 1.59 -3.09 5.57
C MET A 376 3.09 -3.06 5.28
N LYS A 377 3.65 -1.86 5.10
CA LYS A 377 5.10 -1.63 5.02
C LYS A 377 5.81 -2.06 6.30
N GLY A 378 5.20 -1.81 7.47
CA GLY A 378 5.71 -2.30 8.76
C GLY A 378 5.76 -3.83 8.81
N LEU A 379 4.70 -4.51 8.36
CA LEU A 379 4.67 -5.98 8.24
C LEU A 379 5.73 -6.50 7.28
N ALA A 380 5.88 -5.87 6.11
CA ALA A 380 6.94 -6.22 5.15
C ALA A 380 8.33 -6.09 5.78
N GLY A 381 8.58 -5.00 6.53
CA GLY A 381 9.85 -4.77 7.23
C GLY A 381 10.15 -5.81 8.31
N ILE A 382 9.12 -6.38 8.97
CA ILE A 382 9.31 -7.47 9.93
C ILE A 382 9.60 -8.78 9.18
N ARG A 383 8.83 -9.11 8.13
CA ARG A 383 9.06 -10.28 7.28
C ARG A 383 10.48 -10.29 6.70
N ASP A 384 10.92 -9.16 6.15
CA ASP A 384 12.22 -9.03 5.51
C ASP A 384 13.36 -9.16 6.54
N ALA A 385 13.19 -8.62 7.76
CA ALA A 385 14.16 -8.80 8.84
C ALA A 385 14.25 -10.27 9.31
N MET A 386 13.12 -10.97 9.38
CA MET A 386 13.12 -12.40 9.68
C MET A 386 13.79 -13.20 8.57
N TRP A 387 13.56 -12.82 7.32
CA TRP A 387 14.23 -13.46 6.19
C TRP A 387 15.75 -13.27 6.24
N GLU A 388 16.24 -12.06 6.53
CA GLU A 388 17.65 -11.75 6.72
C GLU A 388 18.24 -12.56 7.87
N LEU A 389 17.53 -12.67 8.99
CA LEU A 389 17.97 -13.41 10.17
C LEU A 389 18.09 -14.91 9.88
N LEU A 390 17.11 -15.50 9.19
CA LEU A 390 17.10 -16.90 8.85
C LEU A 390 18.03 -17.24 7.67
N ALA A 391 18.32 -16.29 6.79
CA ALA A 391 19.29 -16.43 5.69
C ALA A 391 20.74 -16.32 6.14
N ASN A 392 21.00 -15.97 7.41
CA ASN A 392 22.34 -15.87 7.95
C ASN A 392 23.02 -17.25 7.91
N GLU A 393 24.21 -17.34 7.29
CA GLU A 393 24.95 -18.58 7.06
C GLU A 393 25.21 -19.37 8.34
N SER A 394 25.38 -18.69 9.48
CA SER A 394 25.64 -19.35 10.77
C SER A 394 24.43 -20.17 11.28
N ILE A 395 23.22 -19.79 10.89
CA ILE A 395 22.00 -20.51 11.29
C ILE A 395 21.62 -21.54 10.23
N HIS A 396 21.79 -21.20 8.96
CA HIS A 396 21.23 -21.99 7.84
C HIS A 396 22.01 -23.28 7.56
N HIS A 397 23.34 -23.26 7.64
CA HIS A 397 24.17 -24.37 7.14
C HIS A 397 24.00 -25.68 7.94
N SER A 398 23.69 -25.58 9.22
CA SER A 398 23.48 -26.74 10.12
C SER A 398 22.01 -26.99 10.46
N TRP A 399 21.11 -26.04 10.18
CA TRP A 399 19.71 -26.07 10.62
C TRP A 399 18.96 -27.33 10.15
N ASP A 400 19.04 -27.63 8.86
CA ASP A 400 18.39 -28.81 8.30
C ASP A 400 18.89 -30.14 8.88
N VAL A 401 20.18 -30.19 9.19
CA VAL A 401 20.79 -31.36 9.81
C VAL A 401 20.33 -31.49 11.25
N ILE A 402 20.34 -30.40 12.00
CA ILE A 402 19.89 -30.36 13.39
C ILE A 402 18.41 -30.72 13.49
N CYS A 403 17.56 -30.11 12.67
CA CYS A 403 16.12 -30.43 12.67
C CYS A 403 15.86 -31.89 12.33
N ARG A 404 16.55 -32.48 11.34
CA ARG A 404 16.41 -33.90 11.02
C ARG A 404 16.86 -34.82 12.16
N ARG A 405 17.92 -34.46 12.89
CA ARG A 405 18.41 -35.21 14.04
C ARG A 405 17.49 -35.12 15.26
N LEU A 406 16.89 -33.96 15.48
CA LEU A 406 16.07 -33.69 16.67
C LEU A 406 14.56 -33.93 16.45
N LEU A 407 14.03 -33.69 15.26
CA LEU A 407 12.57 -33.58 15.01
C LEU A 407 12.05 -34.48 13.87
N ASP A 408 12.90 -35.16 13.10
CA ASP A 408 12.59 -35.88 11.84
C ASP A 408 12.06 -35.02 10.69
N LYS A 409 11.49 -33.86 11.00
CA LYS A 409 10.95 -32.91 10.02
C LYS A 409 11.64 -31.57 10.17
N PRO A 410 11.93 -30.87 9.08
CA PRO A 410 12.40 -29.51 9.17
C PRO A 410 11.32 -28.63 9.81
N LEU A 411 11.69 -27.82 10.79
CA LEU A 411 10.81 -26.80 11.34
C LEU A 411 10.95 -25.55 10.47
N LEU A 412 9.89 -25.20 9.77
CA LEU A 412 9.81 -24.04 8.91
C LEU A 412 9.18 -22.89 9.71
N PHE A 413 10.02 -22.04 10.30
CA PHE A 413 9.56 -20.97 11.18
C PHE A 413 8.51 -20.07 10.52
N TRP A 414 8.67 -19.78 9.22
CA TRP A 414 7.73 -18.92 8.52
C TRP A 414 6.39 -19.61 8.31
N GLU A 415 6.40 -20.77 7.64
CA GLU A 415 5.18 -21.47 7.22
C GLU A 415 4.40 -22.06 8.42
N ASP A 416 5.13 -22.61 9.43
CA ASP A 416 4.48 -23.27 10.56
C ASP A 416 3.96 -22.30 11.64
N LEU A 417 4.65 -21.17 11.85
CA LEU A 417 4.38 -20.28 12.99
C LEU A 417 3.83 -18.90 12.60
N MET A 418 4.30 -18.31 11.49
CA MET A 418 4.16 -16.90 11.21
C MET A 418 3.24 -16.57 10.06
N GLN A 419 3.28 -17.34 8.97
CA GLN A 419 2.63 -17.04 7.70
C GLN A 419 1.14 -16.71 7.87
N GLN A 420 0.41 -17.56 8.57
CA GLN A 420 -1.03 -17.35 8.75
C GLN A 420 -1.34 -16.09 9.58
N LEU A 421 -0.57 -15.81 10.62
CA LEU A 421 -0.74 -14.62 11.46
C LEU A 421 -0.48 -13.32 10.68
N PHE A 422 0.53 -13.35 9.80
CA PHE A 422 0.83 -12.21 8.94
C PHE A 422 -0.25 -12.01 7.88
N LEU A 423 -0.77 -13.10 7.27
CA LEU A 423 -1.87 -13.02 6.32
C LEU A 423 -3.15 -12.50 6.97
N ASP A 424 -3.49 -12.96 8.17
CA ASP A 424 -4.68 -12.51 8.90
C ASP A 424 -4.56 -11.02 9.26
N ARG A 425 -3.37 -10.57 9.70
CA ARG A 425 -3.15 -9.14 9.98
C ARG A 425 -3.18 -8.31 8.71
N LEU A 426 -2.56 -8.79 7.63
CA LEU A 426 -2.58 -8.12 6.33
C LEU A 426 -4.01 -7.97 5.80
N GLN A 427 -4.82 -9.01 5.92
CA GLN A 427 -6.24 -8.98 5.56
C GLN A 427 -6.99 -7.93 6.39
N THR A 428 -6.73 -7.88 7.71
CA THR A 428 -7.35 -6.91 8.60
C THR A 428 -6.97 -5.48 8.21
N LEU A 429 -5.68 -5.20 8.03
CA LEU A 429 -5.18 -3.88 7.63
C LEU A 429 -5.70 -3.46 6.25
N THR A 430 -5.73 -4.39 5.29
CA THR A 430 -6.28 -4.13 3.96
C THR A 430 -7.75 -3.78 4.04
N LYS A 431 -8.53 -4.54 4.79
CA LYS A 431 -9.96 -4.30 5.02
C LYS A 431 -10.18 -2.94 5.71
N GLU A 432 -9.51 -2.67 6.82
CA GLU A 432 -9.61 -1.40 7.56
C GLU A 432 -9.25 -0.20 6.68
N GLY A 433 -8.19 -0.32 5.87
CA GLY A 433 -7.78 0.71 4.92
C GLY A 433 -8.84 1.02 3.88
N PHE A 434 -9.41 0.00 3.23
CA PHE A 434 -10.48 0.19 2.24
C PHE A 434 -11.82 0.60 2.87
N ASP A 435 -12.13 0.15 4.08
CA ASP A 435 -13.30 0.60 4.84
C ASP A 435 -13.18 2.09 5.20
N SER A 436 -11.99 2.54 5.60
CA SER A 436 -11.67 3.95 5.84
C SER A 436 -11.80 4.80 4.56
N ILE A 437 -11.30 4.30 3.41
CA ILE A 437 -11.44 4.97 2.12
C ILE A 437 -12.93 5.11 1.76
N SER A 438 -13.73 4.06 1.93
CA SER A 438 -15.16 4.11 1.61
C SER A 438 -15.92 5.09 2.50
N SER A 439 -15.63 5.13 3.80
CA SER A 439 -16.23 6.08 4.76
C SER A 439 -15.85 7.51 4.43
N SER A 440 -14.59 7.76 4.19
CA SER A 440 -14.07 9.06 3.80
C SER A 440 -14.60 9.53 2.43
N SER A 441 -14.83 8.61 1.49
CA SER A 441 -15.44 8.93 0.20
C SER A 441 -16.91 9.33 0.36
N LYS A 442 -17.62 8.72 1.31
CA LYS A 442 -18.97 9.13 1.67
C LYS A 442 -19.00 10.55 2.24
N GLU A 443 -18.08 10.87 3.14
CA GLU A 443 -17.94 12.22 3.70
C GLU A 443 -17.62 13.27 2.62
N LEU A 444 -16.70 12.93 1.70
CA LEU A 444 -16.38 13.77 0.54
C LEU A 444 -17.59 13.99 -0.38
N LEU A 445 -18.39 12.94 -0.60
CA LEU A 445 -19.62 13.04 -1.39
C LEU A 445 -20.61 13.99 -0.73
N ILE A 446 -20.87 13.81 0.55
CA ILE A 446 -21.79 14.68 1.33
C ILE A 446 -21.28 16.12 1.34
N ALA A 447 -19.99 16.35 1.56
CA ALA A 447 -19.40 17.68 1.55
C ALA A 447 -19.53 18.34 0.16
N ALA A 448 -19.27 17.63 -0.93
CA ALA A 448 -19.45 18.14 -2.29
C ALA A 448 -20.92 18.48 -2.60
N LEU A 449 -21.86 17.67 -2.16
CA LEU A 449 -23.30 17.92 -2.32
C LEU A 449 -23.74 19.15 -1.51
N GLN A 450 -23.28 19.30 -0.28
CA GLN A 450 -23.54 20.48 0.57
C GLN A 450 -22.92 21.76 -0.02
N GLU A 451 -21.73 21.67 -0.59
CA GLU A 451 -21.09 22.79 -1.29
C GLU A 451 -21.93 23.23 -2.49
N LEU A 452 -22.44 22.30 -3.28
CA LEU A 452 -23.33 22.58 -4.40
C LEU A 452 -24.66 23.23 -3.95
N GLU A 453 -25.18 22.85 -2.78
CA GLU A 453 -26.40 23.43 -2.20
C GLU A 453 -26.17 24.83 -1.61
N SER A 454 -25.08 25.04 -0.90
CA SER A 454 -24.77 26.30 -0.20
C SER A 454 -24.42 27.45 -1.14
N SER A 455 -23.93 27.13 -2.33
CA SER A 455 -23.46 28.14 -3.31
C SER A 455 -24.58 29.03 -3.90
N THR A 456 -25.82 28.65 -3.72
CA THR A 456 -26.97 29.47 -4.18
C THR A 456 -27.29 30.63 -3.27
N SER A 457 -26.77 30.64 -2.04
CA SER A 457 -27.10 31.63 -1.00
C SER A 457 -26.09 32.78 -0.84
N SER A 458 -24.89 32.70 -1.42
CA SER A 458 -23.86 33.71 -1.28
C SER A 458 -23.34 34.23 -2.62
N SER A 459 -23.61 35.50 -2.90
CA SER A 459 -23.24 36.21 -4.14
C SER A 459 -21.76 36.56 -4.28
N THR A 460 -20.86 35.99 -3.47
CA THR A 460 -19.45 36.36 -3.47
C THR A 460 -18.54 35.11 -3.51
N SER A 461 -17.79 35.02 -4.57
CA SER A 461 -16.47 34.39 -4.74
C SER A 461 -16.28 32.96 -5.21
N ASN A 462 -17.26 32.07 -5.39
CA ASN A 462 -16.97 30.72 -5.88
C ASN A 462 -17.47 30.50 -7.33
N LYS A 463 -16.66 30.94 -8.30
CA LYS A 463 -16.91 30.80 -9.75
C LYS A 463 -17.00 29.33 -10.22
N HIS A 464 -16.52 28.37 -9.41
CA HIS A 464 -16.39 26.95 -9.80
C HIS A 464 -17.70 26.16 -9.74
N ILE A 465 -18.66 26.61 -8.94
CA ILE A 465 -19.90 25.85 -8.64
C ILE A 465 -20.93 25.98 -9.76
N HIS A 466 -20.87 27.05 -10.53
CA HIS A 466 -21.77 27.24 -11.69
C HIS A 466 -21.48 26.27 -12.83
N PHE A 467 -20.33 25.61 -12.85
CA PHE A 467 -19.96 24.72 -13.96
C PHE A 467 -20.79 23.41 -14.02
N GLU A 468 -21.26 22.91 -12.89
CA GLU A 468 -22.14 21.71 -12.91
C GLU A 468 -23.45 22.00 -13.62
N HIS A 469 -23.96 23.20 -13.46
CA HIS A 469 -25.18 23.64 -14.13
C HIS A 469 -24.97 23.95 -15.62
N ASN A 470 -23.86 24.58 -15.98
CA ASN A 470 -23.58 25.02 -17.33
C ASN A 470 -22.12 24.71 -17.74
N MET A 471 -21.92 23.52 -18.29
CA MET A 471 -20.62 23.09 -18.77
C MET A 471 -20.08 23.94 -19.92
N SER A 472 -20.94 24.65 -20.66
CA SER A 472 -20.48 25.54 -21.74
C SER A 472 -19.60 26.67 -21.21
N LEU A 473 -19.89 27.18 -20.02
CA LEU A 473 -19.05 28.20 -19.36
C LEU A 473 -17.69 27.62 -18.97
N PHE A 474 -17.67 26.41 -18.44
CA PHE A 474 -16.43 25.72 -18.08
C PHE A 474 -15.56 25.40 -19.30
N LEU A 475 -16.20 24.88 -20.37
CA LEU A 475 -15.50 24.50 -21.60
C LEU A 475 -14.81 25.69 -22.29
N TRP A 476 -15.38 26.87 -22.18
CA TRP A 476 -14.88 28.08 -22.80
C TRP A 476 -14.10 29.01 -21.83
N SER A 477 -14.03 28.66 -20.55
CA SER A 477 -13.21 29.39 -19.59
C SER A 477 -11.72 29.11 -19.84
N GLU A 478 -10.89 30.12 -19.77
CA GLU A 478 -9.43 29.95 -19.79
C GLU A 478 -8.93 29.55 -18.41
N SER A 479 -8.09 28.53 -18.35
CA SER A 479 -7.43 28.09 -17.13
C SER A 479 -5.93 27.90 -17.38
N PRO A 480 -5.06 28.26 -16.42
CA PRO A 480 -3.63 27.97 -16.51
C PRO A 480 -3.32 26.49 -16.75
N SER A 481 -4.18 25.59 -16.28
CA SER A 481 -4.05 24.15 -16.50
C SER A 481 -4.32 23.69 -17.94
N ASP A 482 -4.89 24.57 -18.78
CA ASP A 482 -5.13 24.30 -20.21
C ASP A 482 -3.88 24.49 -21.04
N LEU A 483 -2.93 25.29 -20.56
CA LEU A 483 -1.66 25.50 -21.21
C LEU A 483 -0.79 24.26 -21.01
N PRO A 484 -0.29 23.66 -22.10
CA PRO A 484 0.66 22.58 -21.97
C PRO A 484 1.92 23.12 -21.27
N SER A 485 2.37 22.43 -20.20
CA SER A 485 3.69 22.70 -19.64
C SER A 485 4.74 22.46 -20.75
N ASP A 486 5.85 23.20 -20.73
CA ASP A 486 6.93 23.04 -21.73
C ASP A 486 7.39 21.60 -21.91
N ALA A 487 7.32 20.79 -20.85
CA ALA A 487 7.56 19.35 -20.90
C ALA A 487 6.51 18.58 -21.73
N ALA A 488 5.28 19.10 -21.86
CA ALA A 488 4.21 18.41 -22.60
C ALA A 488 4.39 18.47 -24.13
N TRP A 489 5.11 19.45 -24.64
CA TRP A 489 5.43 19.56 -26.07
C TRP A 489 6.42 18.50 -26.56
N VAL A 490 7.32 18.05 -25.69
CA VAL A 490 8.31 16.99 -25.97
C VAL A 490 7.67 15.61 -25.96
N SER A 491 6.52 15.45 -25.31
CA SER A 491 5.89 14.16 -25.03
C SER A 491 4.61 13.89 -25.82
N VAL A 492 4.44 14.46 -27.02
CA VAL A 492 3.27 14.25 -27.90
C VAL A 492 3.08 12.77 -28.28
N SER A 493 4.12 11.94 -28.17
CA SER A 493 4.04 10.49 -28.40
C SER A 493 3.40 9.71 -27.23
N ASN A 494 3.30 10.28 -26.04
CA ASN A 494 2.79 9.60 -24.84
C ASN A 494 1.46 10.19 -24.34
N ARG A 495 0.46 10.31 -25.23
CA ARG A 495 -0.90 10.75 -24.87
C ARG A 495 -1.57 9.91 -23.77
N ALA A 496 -1.02 8.75 -23.45
CA ALA A 496 -1.53 7.88 -22.39
C ALA A 496 -1.14 8.31 -20.96
N GLN A 497 -0.21 9.27 -20.81
CA GLN A 497 0.33 9.62 -19.49
C GLN A 497 -0.31 10.84 -18.81
N PHE A 498 -1.15 11.62 -19.51
CA PHE A 498 -1.76 12.82 -18.94
C PHE A 498 -3.29 12.88 -19.13
N PRO A 499 -4.05 11.96 -18.49
CA PRO A 499 -5.52 12.05 -18.54
C PRO A 499 -6.06 13.28 -17.78
N SER A 500 -5.22 13.93 -16.98
CA SER A 500 -5.58 15.08 -16.14
C SER A 500 -5.22 16.44 -16.72
N SER A 501 -4.83 16.53 -18.00
CA SER A 501 -4.65 17.86 -18.62
C SER A 501 -5.99 18.61 -18.70
N GLY A 502 -5.99 19.91 -18.45
CA GLY A 502 -7.21 20.74 -18.47
C GLY A 502 -8.03 20.57 -19.76
N LEU A 503 -7.35 20.48 -20.92
CA LEU A 503 -8.01 20.22 -22.21
C LEU A 503 -8.66 18.84 -22.29
N ALA A 504 -8.01 17.79 -21.77
CA ALA A 504 -8.59 16.46 -21.75
C ALA A 504 -9.84 16.40 -20.86
N MET A 505 -9.81 17.05 -19.72
CA MET A 505 -10.96 17.16 -18.81
C MET A 505 -12.11 17.94 -19.44
N LYS A 506 -11.81 19.02 -20.12
CA LYS A 506 -12.82 19.79 -20.88
C LYS A 506 -13.45 18.97 -22.01
N ALA A 507 -12.64 18.22 -22.75
CA ALA A 507 -13.13 17.35 -23.80
C ALA A 507 -14.07 16.22 -23.28
N GLN A 508 -13.85 15.77 -22.04
CA GLN A 508 -14.69 14.77 -21.38
C GLN A 508 -15.81 15.37 -20.53
N ALA A 509 -15.98 16.69 -20.51
CA ALA A 509 -16.91 17.43 -19.67
C ALA A 509 -16.74 17.10 -18.16
N VAL A 510 -15.50 16.99 -17.71
CA VAL A 510 -15.18 16.79 -16.29
C VAL A 510 -15.12 18.11 -15.58
N SER A 511 -16.04 18.33 -14.65
CA SER A 511 -16.08 19.54 -13.85
C SER A 511 -14.99 19.55 -12.77
N PRO A 512 -14.62 20.74 -12.25
CA PRO A 512 -13.68 20.86 -11.13
C PRO A 512 -14.11 20.09 -9.87
N CYS A 513 -15.42 20.05 -9.56
CA CYS A 513 -15.95 19.27 -8.44
C CYS A 513 -15.70 17.77 -8.61
N VAL A 514 -15.95 17.24 -9.80
CA VAL A 514 -15.69 15.83 -10.14
C VAL A 514 -14.19 15.53 -10.07
N GLN A 515 -13.35 16.43 -10.58
CA GLN A 515 -11.90 16.30 -10.53
C GLN A 515 -11.39 16.26 -9.09
N ASN A 516 -11.83 17.18 -8.25
CA ASN A 516 -11.42 17.25 -6.85
C ASN A 516 -11.78 15.97 -6.09
N PHE A 517 -13.00 15.46 -6.30
CA PHE A 517 -13.42 14.20 -5.69
C PHE A 517 -12.57 13.02 -6.17
N CYS A 518 -12.40 12.88 -7.49
CA CYS A 518 -11.60 11.80 -8.07
C CYS A 518 -10.13 11.86 -7.62
N SER A 519 -9.54 13.06 -7.58
CA SER A 519 -8.16 13.25 -7.12
C SER A 519 -8.01 12.91 -5.64
N ALA A 520 -8.96 13.30 -4.80
CA ALA A 520 -8.95 12.97 -3.37
C ALA A 520 -9.10 11.46 -3.13
N LEU A 521 -10.00 10.80 -3.87
CA LEU A 521 -10.15 9.34 -3.81
C LEU A 521 -8.91 8.62 -4.32
N ASP A 522 -8.38 9.03 -5.48
CA ASP A 522 -7.22 8.40 -6.10
C ASP A 522 -5.96 8.55 -5.26
N SER A 523 -5.76 9.70 -4.60
CA SER A 523 -4.65 9.91 -3.66
C SER A 523 -4.71 8.95 -2.47
N LYS A 524 -5.91 8.68 -1.93
CA LYS A 524 -6.09 7.71 -0.84
C LYS A 524 -5.84 6.27 -1.30
N LEU A 525 -6.32 5.93 -2.51
CA LEU A 525 -6.06 4.63 -3.13
C LEU A 525 -4.56 4.45 -3.42
N GLN A 526 -3.88 5.51 -3.84
CA GLN A 526 -2.43 5.51 -4.06
C GLN A 526 -1.67 5.17 -2.78
N VAL A 527 -1.97 5.87 -1.67
CA VAL A 527 -1.32 5.63 -0.38
C VAL A 527 -1.52 4.18 0.08
N GLN A 528 -2.75 3.68 -0.02
CA GLN A 528 -3.06 2.30 0.36
C GLN A 528 -2.37 1.27 -0.55
N LEU A 529 -2.30 1.56 -1.85
CA LEU A 529 -1.62 0.71 -2.81
C LEU A 529 -0.11 0.70 -2.60
N GLU A 530 0.50 1.87 -2.35
CA GLU A 530 1.95 1.99 -2.09
C GLU A 530 2.35 1.26 -0.81
N ASP A 531 1.53 1.34 0.25
CA ASP A 531 1.76 0.62 1.49
C ASP A 531 1.69 -0.91 1.26
N LEU A 532 0.72 -1.38 0.49
CA LEU A 532 0.60 -2.80 0.14
C LEU A 532 1.70 -3.28 -0.82
N LEU A 533 2.09 -2.44 -1.77
CA LEU A 533 3.15 -2.78 -2.73
C LEU A 533 4.51 -3.01 -2.07
N ALA A 534 4.74 -2.45 -0.87
CA ALA A 534 5.92 -2.75 -0.08
C ALA A 534 5.98 -4.23 0.36
N TYR A 535 4.83 -4.90 0.45
CA TYR A 535 4.74 -6.34 0.77
C TYR A 535 4.92 -7.25 -0.45
N LEU A 536 4.73 -6.73 -1.68
CA LEU A 536 4.81 -7.49 -2.93
C LEU A 536 6.21 -7.35 -3.59
N PRO A 537 6.58 -8.26 -4.50
CA PRO A 537 7.84 -8.15 -5.22
C PRO A 537 7.89 -6.86 -6.05
N SER A 538 8.98 -6.13 -5.95
CA SER A 538 9.25 -4.96 -6.79
C SER A 538 9.39 -5.44 -8.24
N GLY A 539 8.36 -5.16 -9.05
CA GLY A 539 8.34 -5.55 -10.46
C GLY A 539 9.25 -4.71 -11.35
N ASP A 540 10.48 -4.45 -10.95
CA ASP A 540 11.47 -3.82 -11.80
C ASP A 540 12.09 -4.88 -12.72
N PRO A 541 11.84 -4.83 -14.03
CA PRO A 541 12.45 -5.75 -14.98
C PRO A 541 13.97 -5.51 -15.18
N ALA A 542 14.54 -4.52 -14.46
CA ALA A 542 15.93 -4.10 -14.57
C ALA A 542 16.87 -4.73 -13.52
N LEU A 543 16.36 -5.47 -12.54
CA LEU A 543 17.23 -6.29 -11.70
C LEU A 543 17.61 -7.57 -12.45
N PRO A 544 18.90 -7.89 -12.55
CA PRO A 544 19.36 -9.03 -13.32
C PRO A 544 18.71 -10.32 -12.82
N LYS A 545 18.10 -11.06 -13.74
CA LYS A 545 17.63 -12.44 -13.55
C LYS A 545 18.77 -13.45 -13.33
N ASP A 546 19.96 -12.97 -12.97
CA ASP A 546 21.14 -13.78 -12.69
C ASP A 546 21.29 -14.14 -11.20
N VAL A 547 20.20 -14.52 -10.57
CA VAL A 547 20.32 -15.43 -9.43
C VAL A 547 20.38 -16.82 -10.05
N SER A 548 21.58 -17.38 -10.14
CA SER A 548 21.78 -18.72 -10.66
C SER A 548 20.88 -19.68 -9.89
N PRO A 549 20.31 -20.72 -10.55
CA PRO A 549 19.42 -21.69 -9.88
C PRO A 549 20.08 -22.42 -8.71
N ALA A 550 21.40 -22.27 -8.52
CA ALA A 550 22.13 -22.78 -7.37
C ALA A 550 21.98 -21.89 -6.10
N GLN A 551 21.77 -20.57 -6.24
CA GLN A 551 21.52 -19.66 -5.10
C GLN A 551 20.05 -19.65 -4.66
N ALA A 552 19.13 -20.06 -5.52
CA ALA A 552 17.71 -20.18 -5.17
C ALA A 552 17.44 -21.35 -4.19
N LYS A 553 18.38 -22.28 -4.00
CA LYS A 553 18.26 -23.40 -3.06
C LYS A 553 18.63 -23.05 -1.61
N ASN A 554 19.20 -21.86 -1.38
CA ASN A 554 19.67 -21.43 -0.05
C ASN A 554 18.80 -20.36 0.59
N CYS A 555 17.60 -20.08 0.06
CA CYS A 555 16.69 -19.13 0.69
C CYS A 555 15.95 -19.78 1.86
N ALA A 556 15.93 -19.12 3.01
CA ALA A 556 15.31 -19.61 4.24
C ALA A 556 13.80 -19.87 4.07
N PHE A 557 13.12 -19.04 3.30
CA PHE A 557 11.73 -19.21 2.82
C PHE A 557 11.48 -18.28 1.62
N ASP A 558 10.44 -18.54 0.84
CA ASP A 558 10.04 -17.64 -0.24
C ASP A 558 9.26 -16.44 0.34
N ARG A 559 9.89 -15.26 0.34
CA ARG A 559 9.28 -14.00 0.82
C ARG A 559 7.98 -13.63 0.12
N TYR A 560 7.80 -14.12 -1.08
CA TYR A 560 6.70 -13.72 -1.97
C TYR A 560 5.75 -14.87 -2.32
N ALA A 561 5.83 -15.99 -1.60
CA ALA A 561 4.94 -17.13 -1.79
C ALA A 561 3.46 -16.73 -1.73
N ASP A 562 3.13 -15.78 -0.86
CA ASP A 562 1.77 -15.30 -0.64
C ASP A 562 1.32 -14.18 -1.59
N ALA A 563 2.16 -13.78 -2.54
CA ALA A 563 1.88 -12.64 -3.43
C ALA A 563 0.56 -12.79 -4.19
N GLY A 564 0.20 -14.00 -4.61
CA GLY A 564 -1.08 -14.30 -5.25
C GLY A 564 -2.27 -14.03 -4.32
N THR A 565 -2.22 -14.55 -3.11
CA THR A 565 -3.25 -14.35 -2.06
C THR A 565 -3.42 -12.87 -1.71
N VAL A 566 -2.31 -12.15 -1.56
CA VAL A 566 -2.31 -10.72 -1.25
C VAL A 566 -2.93 -9.89 -2.39
N GLN A 567 -2.63 -10.24 -3.66
CA GLN A 567 -3.26 -9.60 -4.81
C GLN A 567 -4.75 -9.88 -4.89
N ASP A 568 -5.20 -11.08 -4.54
CA ASP A 568 -6.62 -11.42 -4.50
C ASP A 568 -7.35 -10.71 -3.36
N MET A 569 -6.73 -10.53 -2.20
CA MET A 569 -7.23 -9.69 -1.10
C MET A 569 -7.41 -8.24 -1.56
N LEU A 570 -6.38 -7.66 -2.22
CA LEU A 570 -6.43 -6.31 -2.75
C LEU A 570 -7.60 -6.13 -3.72
N ARG A 571 -7.76 -7.06 -4.68
CA ARG A 571 -8.86 -7.03 -5.66
C ARG A 571 -10.23 -7.11 -4.98
N THR A 572 -10.36 -8.00 -4.02
CA THR A 572 -11.64 -8.22 -3.33
C THR A 572 -12.02 -6.98 -2.54
N HIS A 573 -11.12 -6.44 -1.72
CA HIS A 573 -11.41 -5.28 -0.89
C HIS A 573 -11.56 -3.98 -1.70
N SER A 574 -10.77 -3.78 -2.77
CA SER A 574 -10.95 -2.64 -3.68
C SER A 574 -12.28 -2.69 -4.43
N THR A 575 -12.71 -3.89 -4.87
CA THR A 575 -14.02 -4.08 -5.52
C THR A 575 -15.16 -3.83 -4.54
N VAL A 576 -15.06 -4.29 -3.31
CA VAL A 576 -16.05 -4.02 -2.25
C VAL A 576 -16.10 -2.52 -1.93
N CYS A 577 -14.95 -1.86 -1.82
CA CYS A 577 -14.87 -0.43 -1.56
C CYS A 577 -15.59 0.39 -2.65
N ILE A 578 -15.30 0.15 -3.92
CA ILE A 578 -15.95 0.89 -5.01
C ILE A 578 -17.45 0.60 -5.09
N LYS A 579 -17.87 -0.64 -4.84
CA LYS A 579 -19.30 -0.98 -4.77
C LYS A 579 -20.01 -0.23 -3.63
N ARG A 580 -19.36 -0.06 -2.48
CA ARG A 580 -19.89 0.76 -1.37
C ARG A 580 -19.99 2.23 -1.73
N VAL A 581 -18.98 2.79 -2.40
CA VAL A 581 -19.03 4.18 -2.89
C VAL A 581 -20.18 4.35 -3.87
N LEU A 582 -20.35 3.42 -4.81
CA LEU A 582 -21.47 3.44 -5.75
C LEU A 582 -22.83 3.33 -5.07
N ASN A 583 -22.96 2.49 -4.05
CA ASN A 583 -24.18 2.37 -3.26
C ASN A 583 -24.51 3.67 -2.51
N CYS A 584 -23.51 4.38 -2.01
CA CYS A 584 -23.70 5.70 -1.41
C CYS A 584 -24.21 6.71 -2.44
N ILE A 585 -23.58 6.75 -3.62
CA ILE A 585 -24.03 7.63 -4.72
C ILE A 585 -25.45 7.27 -5.14
N GLN A 586 -25.79 6.00 -5.24
CA GLN A 586 -27.12 5.53 -5.58
C GLN A 586 -28.18 5.94 -4.55
N ALA A 587 -27.86 5.83 -3.26
CA ALA A 587 -28.75 6.24 -2.18
C ALA A 587 -29.03 7.75 -2.22
N GLU A 588 -27.99 8.56 -2.42
CA GLU A 588 -28.13 10.02 -2.57
C GLU A 588 -28.92 10.38 -3.85
N LEU A 589 -28.65 9.68 -4.95
CA LEU A 589 -29.39 9.89 -6.20
C LEU A 589 -30.88 9.58 -6.04
N GLN A 590 -31.25 8.51 -5.37
CA GLN A 590 -32.64 8.14 -5.07
C GLN A 590 -33.30 9.15 -4.12
N SER A 591 -32.57 9.66 -3.11
CA SER A 591 -33.05 10.71 -2.22
C SER A 591 -33.39 11.99 -3.00
N VAL A 592 -32.48 12.40 -3.89
CA VAL A 592 -32.69 13.59 -4.74
C VAL A 592 -33.83 13.36 -5.74
N GLU A 593 -33.97 12.19 -6.34
CA GLU A 593 -35.06 11.83 -7.24
C GLU A 593 -36.41 11.95 -6.53
N GLN A 594 -36.53 11.38 -5.32
CA GLN A 594 -37.76 11.51 -4.53
C GLN A 594 -38.10 12.96 -4.21
N ALA A 595 -37.08 13.76 -3.87
CA ALA A 595 -37.26 15.17 -3.60
C ALA A 595 -37.70 15.99 -4.85
N LEU A 596 -37.25 15.57 -6.04
CA LEU A 596 -37.64 16.20 -7.31
C LEU A 596 -39.07 15.84 -7.70
N GLN A 597 -39.63 14.71 -7.28
CA GLN A 597 -41.04 14.32 -7.59
C GLN A 597 -42.04 15.21 -6.85
N GLY A 598 -41.66 15.83 -5.73
CA GLY A 598 -42.54 16.66 -4.87
C GLY A 598 -42.49 18.15 -5.14
N GLN A 599 -41.63 18.65 -6.02
CA GLN A 599 -41.47 20.10 -6.27
C GLN A 599 -41.93 20.47 -7.73
N GLN A 600 -42.38 21.74 -7.90
CA GLN A 600 -42.50 22.28 -9.25
C GLN A 600 -41.15 22.28 -9.93
N ASP A 601 -41.03 21.57 -11.02
CA ASP A 601 -39.80 21.34 -11.75
C ASP A 601 -39.28 22.63 -12.35
N VAL A 602 -38.15 23.12 -11.85
CA VAL A 602 -37.43 24.26 -12.39
C VAL A 602 -36.12 23.79 -13.02
N LEU A 603 -35.95 24.06 -14.30
CA LEU A 603 -34.67 23.88 -15.00
C LEU A 603 -33.60 24.76 -14.32
N GLY A 604 -32.52 24.17 -13.89
CA GLY A 604 -31.47 24.89 -13.20
C GLY A 604 -31.54 24.88 -11.66
N GLY A 605 -32.47 24.09 -11.10
CA GLY A 605 -32.52 23.90 -9.64
C GLY A 605 -31.29 23.20 -9.07
N VAL A 606 -30.91 23.50 -7.82
CA VAL A 606 -29.72 22.98 -7.13
C VAL A 606 -29.69 21.46 -7.10
N LYS A 607 -30.83 20.82 -6.98
CA LYS A 607 -30.94 19.36 -6.95
C LYS A 607 -30.51 18.71 -8.27
N LEU A 608 -30.77 19.39 -9.41
CA LEU A 608 -30.31 18.92 -10.73
C LEU A 608 -28.79 19.01 -10.87
N HIS A 609 -28.16 19.98 -10.23
CA HIS A 609 -26.68 20.08 -10.20
C HIS A 609 -26.09 18.89 -9.47
N ALA A 610 -26.67 18.48 -8.34
CA ALA A 610 -26.26 17.30 -7.59
C ALA A 610 -26.40 16.01 -8.44
N VAL A 611 -27.51 15.87 -9.18
CA VAL A 611 -27.73 14.73 -10.09
C VAL A 611 -26.67 14.70 -11.20
N LEU A 612 -26.41 15.85 -11.84
CA LEU A 612 -25.41 15.94 -12.91
C LEU A 612 -23.98 15.67 -12.38
N PHE A 613 -23.66 16.18 -11.19
CA PHE A 613 -22.38 15.90 -10.53
C PHE A 613 -22.22 14.39 -10.32
N MET A 614 -23.19 13.72 -9.70
CA MET A 614 -23.15 12.27 -9.45
C MET A 614 -23.05 11.44 -10.73
N ALA A 615 -23.78 11.83 -11.78
CA ALA A 615 -23.74 11.15 -13.08
C ALA A 615 -22.35 11.26 -13.74
N ARG A 616 -21.77 12.46 -13.76
CA ARG A 616 -20.43 12.72 -14.29
C ARG A 616 -19.35 12.06 -13.45
N LEU A 617 -19.50 12.05 -12.12
CA LEU A 617 -18.60 11.39 -11.20
C LEU A 617 -18.50 9.90 -11.54
N CYS A 618 -19.64 9.21 -11.65
CA CYS A 618 -19.66 7.79 -12.02
C CYS A 618 -19.04 7.53 -13.40
N GLN A 619 -19.26 8.41 -14.37
CA GLN A 619 -18.68 8.29 -15.70
C GLN A 619 -17.15 8.43 -15.69
N SER A 620 -16.63 9.31 -14.83
CA SER A 620 -15.21 9.72 -14.82
C SER A 620 -14.35 8.89 -13.87
N LEU A 621 -14.92 8.25 -12.86
CA LEU A 621 -14.18 7.48 -11.84
C LEU A 621 -13.23 6.43 -12.43
N GLY A 622 -13.68 5.73 -13.49
CA GLY A 622 -12.86 4.67 -14.11
C GLY A 622 -11.63 5.18 -14.85
N GLU A 623 -11.64 6.44 -15.26
CA GLU A 623 -10.55 7.07 -16.03
C GLU A 623 -9.67 7.99 -15.17
N LEU A 624 -10.28 8.74 -14.26
CA LEU A 624 -9.58 9.69 -13.39
C LEU A 624 -8.95 9.05 -12.14
N CYS A 625 -9.28 7.79 -11.84
CA CYS A 625 -8.69 7.05 -10.72
C CYS A 625 -7.83 5.88 -11.25
N PRO A 626 -6.61 6.14 -11.75
CA PRO A 626 -5.73 5.10 -12.29
C PRO A 626 -5.34 4.06 -11.25
N HIS A 627 -5.18 4.46 -9.97
CA HIS A 627 -4.84 3.55 -8.88
C HIS A 627 -5.97 2.56 -8.57
N LEU A 628 -7.25 2.92 -8.81
CA LEU A 628 -8.36 1.98 -8.73
C LEU A 628 -8.22 0.85 -9.76
N LYS A 629 -7.89 1.20 -11.00
CA LYS A 629 -7.62 0.23 -12.08
C LYS A 629 -6.44 -0.67 -11.70
N GLN A 630 -5.39 -0.08 -11.12
CA GLN A 630 -4.19 -0.80 -10.70
C GLN A 630 -4.47 -1.74 -9.51
N CYS A 631 -5.32 -1.37 -8.56
CA CYS A 631 -5.74 -2.24 -7.47
C CYS A 631 -6.46 -3.50 -7.98
N ILE A 632 -7.29 -3.36 -9.03
CA ILE A 632 -8.11 -4.47 -9.57
C ILE A 632 -7.30 -5.34 -10.54
N LEU A 633 -6.52 -4.76 -11.44
CA LEU A 633 -5.76 -5.48 -12.47
C LEU A 633 -4.38 -5.95 -11.98
N GLY A 634 -3.78 -5.29 -10.98
CA GLY A 634 -2.39 -5.49 -10.58
C GLY A 634 -1.39 -4.81 -11.53
N LYS A 635 -0.11 -4.77 -11.14
CA LYS A 635 0.96 -4.13 -11.93
C LYS A 635 1.14 -4.71 -13.34
N SER A 636 0.94 -6.00 -13.50
CA SER A 636 1.10 -6.68 -14.81
C SER A 636 0.01 -6.36 -15.82
N GLY A 637 -1.17 -5.92 -15.36
CA GLY A 637 -2.30 -5.61 -16.24
C GLY A 637 -2.32 -4.18 -16.77
N THR A 638 -1.47 -3.29 -16.23
CA THR A 638 -1.43 -1.87 -16.61
C THR A 638 -0.44 -1.55 -17.73
N THR A 639 0.52 -2.41 -17.99
CA THR A 639 1.34 -2.32 -19.20
C THR A 639 0.48 -2.75 -20.39
N GLU A 640 -0.30 -1.83 -20.91
CA GLU A 640 -0.80 -1.90 -22.26
C GLU A 640 0.43 -2.00 -23.17
N LYS A 641 0.79 -3.23 -23.52
CA LYS A 641 1.69 -3.43 -24.66
C LYS A 641 1.05 -2.65 -25.80
N SER A 642 1.71 -1.56 -26.13
CA SER A 642 1.43 -0.70 -27.25
C SER A 642 0.78 -1.51 -28.37
N THR A 643 -0.41 -1.09 -28.79
CA THR A 643 -1.27 -1.66 -29.84
C THR A 643 -0.60 -1.81 -31.21
N ARG A 644 0.74 -1.82 -31.28
CA ARG A 644 1.46 -2.05 -32.54
C ARG A 644 1.59 -3.52 -32.94
N ASP A 645 1.55 -4.46 -31.99
CA ASP A 645 1.71 -5.89 -32.28
C ASP A 645 0.39 -6.63 -32.59
N SER A 646 -0.77 -6.01 -32.29
CA SER A 646 -2.07 -6.64 -32.60
C SER A 646 -2.48 -6.61 -34.09
N ARG A 647 -1.71 -5.92 -34.94
CA ARG A 647 -1.95 -5.94 -36.39
C ARG A 647 -1.35 -7.16 -37.11
N ALA A 648 -0.40 -7.85 -36.49
CA ALA A 648 0.24 -9.03 -37.10
C ALA A 648 -0.55 -10.33 -36.89
N LEU A 649 -1.44 -10.38 -35.88
CA LEU A 649 -2.19 -11.60 -35.51
C LEU A 649 -3.63 -11.69 -36.09
N LYS A 650 -4.11 -10.69 -36.85
CA LYS A 650 -5.46 -10.68 -37.46
C LYS A 650 -5.61 -11.43 -38.78
N LYS A 651 -4.60 -12.24 -39.17
CA LYS A 651 -4.68 -13.01 -40.46
C LYS A 651 -4.91 -14.51 -40.30
N GLN A 652 -5.20 -15.02 -39.12
CA GLN A 652 -5.60 -16.43 -39.01
C GLN A 652 -6.85 -16.61 -38.13
N GLY A 653 -7.90 -17.09 -38.74
CA GLY A 653 -8.93 -17.92 -38.10
C GLY A 653 -10.15 -17.16 -37.56
N LYS A 654 -11.23 -17.13 -38.32
CA LYS A 654 -12.59 -17.08 -37.81
C LYS A 654 -12.80 -18.21 -36.81
N GLY A 655 -13.15 -17.84 -35.54
CA GLY A 655 -13.79 -18.76 -34.62
C GLY A 655 -12.97 -19.24 -33.44
N LYS A 656 -12.51 -18.33 -32.56
CA LYS A 656 -12.38 -18.59 -31.13
C LYS A 656 -12.71 -17.29 -30.40
N ALA A 657 -13.75 -17.30 -29.61
CA ALA A 657 -14.02 -16.29 -28.61
C ALA A 657 -12.76 -16.18 -27.76
N GLN A 658 -12.15 -15.01 -27.74
CA GLN A 658 -10.96 -14.72 -26.94
C GLN A 658 -11.43 -14.85 -25.50
N GLU A 659 -11.05 -15.91 -24.80
CA GLU A 659 -11.26 -16.05 -23.36
C GLU A 659 -10.62 -14.83 -22.70
N MET A 660 -11.46 -13.93 -22.22
CA MET A 660 -11.01 -12.75 -21.50
C MET A 660 -10.30 -13.25 -20.23
N ILE A 661 -9.07 -12.80 -20.01
CA ILE A 661 -8.33 -13.08 -18.79
C ILE A 661 -9.25 -12.71 -17.61
N PRO A 662 -9.44 -13.56 -16.60
CA PRO A 662 -10.41 -13.35 -15.51
C PRO A 662 -10.31 -11.98 -14.82
N MET A 663 -9.13 -11.40 -14.83
CA MET A 663 -8.85 -10.06 -14.27
C MET A 663 -9.45 -8.93 -15.09
N GLN A 664 -9.39 -9.01 -16.43
CA GLN A 664 -10.00 -8.01 -17.31
C GLN A 664 -11.51 -8.06 -17.23
N ALA A 665 -12.09 -9.25 -16.99
CA ALA A 665 -13.52 -9.41 -16.79
C ALA A 665 -14.02 -8.68 -15.53
N LYS A 666 -13.28 -8.77 -14.40
CA LYS A 666 -13.62 -8.04 -13.16
C LYS A 666 -13.55 -6.51 -13.34
N TRP A 667 -12.53 -6.03 -14.04
CA TRP A 667 -12.45 -4.60 -14.33
C TRP A 667 -13.59 -4.13 -15.25
N GLN A 668 -13.96 -4.95 -16.23
CA GLN A 668 -15.08 -4.67 -17.11
C GLN A 668 -16.42 -4.65 -16.33
N GLU A 669 -16.62 -5.56 -15.38
CA GLU A 669 -17.78 -5.54 -14.47
C GLU A 669 -17.88 -4.21 -13.71
N VAL A 670 -16.76 -3.74 -13.15
CA VAL A 670 -16.73 -2.44 -12.44
C VAL A 670 -17.04 -1.28 -13.37
N LYS A 671 -16.51 -1.28 -14.60
CA LYS A 671 -16.85 -0.27 -15.60
C LYS A 671 -18.33 -0.27 -15.96
N GLU A 672 -18.93 -1.42 -16.10
CA GLU A 672 -20.36 -1.56 -16.39
C GLU A 672 -21.21 -1.04 -15.25
N LEU A 673 -20.84 -1.33 -13.99
CA LEU A 673 -21.51 -0.78 -12.82
C LEU A 673 -21.41 0.76 -12.76
N LEU A 674 -20.23 1.32 -13.03
CA LEU A 674 -20.03 2.76 -13.13
C LEU A 674 -20.89 3.40 -14.20
N LEU A 675 -20.94 2.79 -15.39
CA LEU A 675 -21.74 3.25 -16.50
C LEU A 675 -23.24 3.16 -16.18
N GLN A 676 -23.70 2.09 -15.57
CA GLN A 676 -25.10 1.91 -15.15
C GLN A 676 -25.52 3.01 -14.18
N GLN A 677 -24.70 3.32 -13.17
CA GLN A 677 -25.00 4.40 -12.22
C GLN A 677 -24.99 5.78 -12.89
N SER A 678 -24.06 6.03 -13.81
CA SER A 678 -24.04 7.25 -14.60
C SER A 678 -25.31 7.42 -15.44
N VAL A 679 -25.71 6.36 -16.15
CA VAL A 679 -26.95 6.35 -16.96
C VAL A 679 -28.18 6.59 -16.08
N MET A 680 -28.24 6.01 -14.87
CA MET A 680 -29.34 6.28 -13.94
C MET A 680 -29.39 7.76 -13.55
N GLY A 681 -28.28 8.38 -13.22
CA GLY A 681 -28.22 9.81 -12.92
C GLY A 681 -28.69 10.67 -14.09
N TYR A 682 -28.21 10.39 -15.28
CA TYR A 682 -28.66 11.12 -16.47
C TYR A 682 -30.13 10.86 -16.82
N ARG A 683 -30.69 9.69 -16.50
CA ARG A 683 -32.12 9.42 -16.65
C ARG A 683 -32.97 10.30 -15.74
N VAL A 684 -32.55 10.47 -14.47
CA VAL A 684 -33.24 11.38 -13.55
C VAL A 684 -33.23 12.80 -14.11
N TRP A 685 -32.07 13.30 -14.55
CA TRP A 685 -31.97 14.61 -15.18
C TRP A 685 -32.82 14.74 -16.41
N SER A 686 -32.76 13.79 -17.36
CA SER A 686 -33.51 13.84 -18.61
C SER A 686 -35.00 13.77 -18.37
N SER A 687 -35.49 13.04 -17.39
CA SER A 687 -36.90 12.95 -17.03
C SER A 687 -37.49 14.32 -16.63
N VAL A 688 -36.72 15.08 -15.83
CA VAL A 688 -37.10 16.43 -15.40
C VAL A 688 -37.08 17.38 -16.58
N VAL A 689 -36.02 17.37 -17.39
CA VAL A 689 -35.91 18.23 -18.58
C VAL A 689 -37.06 17.97 -19.56
N VAL A 690 -37.30 16.72 -19.88
CA VAL A 690 -38.38 16.34 -20.79
C VAL A 690 -39.76 16.74 -20.25
N LYS A 691 -39.98 16.60 -18.92
CA LYS A 691 -41.25 17.00 -18.28
C LYS A 691 -41.49 18.50 -18.41
N VAL A 692 -40.46 19.32 -18.10
CA VAL A 692 -40.55 20.79 -18.16
C VAL A 692 -40.71 21.27 -19.60
N LEU A 693 -39.91 20.78 -20.54
CA LEU A 693 -39.99 21.16 -21.95
C LEU A 693 -41.33 20.75 -22.60
N ALA A 694 -41.78 19.53 -22.31
CA ALA A 694 -43.06 19.04 -22.82
C ALA A 694 -44.26 19.79 -22.23
N HIS A 695 -44.16 20.21 -20.95
CA HIS A 695 -45.19 21.05 -20.33
C HIS A 695 -45.26 22.41 -21.03
N GLY A 696 -44.11 23.09 -21.22
CA GLY A 696 -44.05 24.35 -21.98
C GLY A 696 -44.59 24.23 -23.41
N PHE A 697 -44.20 23.15 -24.11
CA PHE A 697 -44.72 22.83 -25.43
C PHE A 697 -46.25 22.63 -25.43
N THR A 698 -46.75 21.84 -24.48
CA THR A 698 -48.19 21.60 -24.33
C THR A 698 -48.98 22.89 -24.06
N GLN A 699 -48.49 23.73 -23.18
CA GLN A 699 -49.08 25.03 -22.89
C GLN A 699 -49.11 25.92 -24.12
N SER A 700 -48.00 26.06 -24.86
CA SER A 700 -47.94 26.87 -26.09
C SER A 700 -48.86 26.36 -27.16
N LEU A 701 -48.94 25.01 -27.31
CA LEU A 701 -49.86 24.38 -28.29
C LEU A 701 -51.34 24.60 -27.97
N LEU A 702 -51.72 24.51 -26.69
CA LEU A 702 -53.12 24.65 -26.25
C LEU A 702 -53.56 26.12 -26.17
N LEU A 703 -52.63 27.05 -25.83
CA LEU A 703 -52.90 28.49 -25.75
C LEU A 703 -53.14 29.14 -27.12
N ASP A 704 -52.65 28.56 -28.22
CA ASP A 704 -52.84 29.01 -29.58
C ASP A 704 -54.20 28.54 -30.14
N ASP A 705 -55.28 28.96 -29.48
CA ASP A 705 -56.64 28.56 -29.80
C ASP A 705 -57.09 28.98 -31.21
N ALA A 706 -56.71 30.15 -31.67
CA ALA A 706 -57.08 30.67 -32.95
C ALA A 706 -56.13 30.33 -34.12
N GLY A 707 -54.96 29.67 -33.79
CA GLY A 707 -53.90 29.50 -34.77
C GLY A 707 -53.23 30.77 -35.22
N SER A 708 -53.41 31.88 -34.47
CA SER A 708 -52.92 33.22 -34.83
C SER A 708 -51.39 33.25 -34.78
N VAL A 709 -50.80 32.56 -33.83
CA VAL A 709 -49.33 32.41 -33.73
C VAL A 709 -48.78 31.63 -34.92
N LEU A 710 -49.46 30.55 -35.32
CA LEU A 710 -49.11 29.79 -36.50
C LEU A 710 -49.14 30.62 -37.78
N ALA A 711 -50.19 31.47 -37.96
CA ALA A 711 -50.33 32.28 -39.13
C ALA A 711 -49.30 33.38 -39.29
N THR A 712 -48.83 33.93 -38.16
CA THR A 712 -47.90 35.07 -38.13
C THR A 712 -46.43 34.67 -38.04
N ALA A 713 -46.13 33.57 -37.36
CA ALA A 713 -44.77 33.18 -37.04
C ALA A 713 -44.19 32.09 -37.96
N THR A 714 -45.00 31.50 -38.88
CA THR A 714 -44.57 30.38 -39.69
C THR A 714 -44.50 30.74 -41.18
N SER A 715 -43.41 30.39 -41.84
CA SER A 715 -43.24 30.59 -43.28
C SER A 715 -43.95 29.51 -44.09
N TRP A 716 -44.68 29.98 -45.08
CA TRP A 716 -45.41 29.16 -46.08
C TRP A 716 -44.97 29.57 -47.48
N ASP A 717 -44.72 28.58 -48.34
CA ASP A 717 -44.40 28.78 -49.76
C ASP A 717 -45.71 28.74 -50.58
N GLU A 718 -45.80 29.58 -51.59
CA GLU A 718 -46.85 29.53 -52.60
C GLU A 718 -46.33 28.77 -53.80
N LEU A 719 -47.04 27.72 -54.15
CA LEU A 719 -46.78 26.87 -55.31
C LEU A 719 -47.92 27.14 -56.35
N GLU A 720 -47.51 27.43 -57.58
CA GLU A 720 -48.47 27.53 -58.73
C GLU A 720 -48.52 26.16 -59.39
N ILE A 721 -49.68 25.55 -59.31
CA ILE A 721 -49.95 24.29 -60.00
C ILE A 721 -50.79 24.64 -61.26
N GLN A 722 -50.32 24.22 -62.44
CA GLN A 722 -51.06 24.31 -63.69
C GLN A 722 -51.87 23.03 -63.85
N GLU A 723 -53.17 23.18 -63.81
CA GLU A 723 -54.07 22.06 -64.10
C GLU A 723 -54.67 22.28 -65.54
N GLU A 724 -54.50 21.29 -66.35
CA GLU A 724 -55.18 21.29 -67.65
C GLU A 724 -56.64 20.84 -67.40
N ALA A 725 -57.56 21.81 -67.57
CA ALA A 725 -59.00 21.54 -67.58
C ALA A 725 -59.38 20.79 -68.86
N GLU A 726 -60.34 19.89 -68.79
CA GLU A 726 -60.88 19.14 -69.93
C GLU A 726 -61.29 20.01 -71.11
N SER A 727 -61.39 21.32 -70.88
CA SER A 727 -61.69 22.35 -71.91
C SER A 727 -60.50 22.91 -72.67
N GLY A 728 -59.26 22.40 -72.35
CA GLY A 728 -58.00 22.90 -72.98
C GLY A 728 -57.49 24.24 -72.41
N SER A 729 -58.09 24.81 -71.38
CA SER A 729 -57.63 25.98 -70.71
C SER A 729 -56.79 25.56 -69.45
N SER A 730 -55.56 26.02 -69.29
CA SER A 730 -54.84 25.81 -68.13
C SER A 730 -55.33 26.74 -66.97
N VAL A 731 -55.85 26.17 -65.97
CA VAL A 731 -56.17 26.88 -64.69
C VAL A 731 -54.96 26.81 -63.78
N THR A 732 -54.41 27.96 -63.45
CA THR A 732 -53.30 28.02 -62.43
C THR A 732 -53.99 28.17 -61.08
N SER A 733 -53.85 27.17 -60.27
CA SER A 733 -54.22 27.21 -58.83
C SER A 733 -53.01 27.55 -57.98
N LYS A 734 -53.19 28.48 -57.05
CA LYS A 734 -52.15 28.82 -56.07
C LYS A 734 -52.46 28.10 -54.81
N ILE A 735 -51.54 27.17 -54.41
CA ILE A 735 -51.61 26.48 -53.15
C ILE A 735 -50.52 26.99 -52.18
N ARG A 736 -50.85 27.08 -50.90
CA ARG A 736 -49.90 27.50 -49.82
C ARG A 736 -49.59 26.31 -48.97
N LEU A 737 -48.25 26.02 -48.73
CA LEU A 737 -47.79 24.87 -48.01
C LEU A 737 -46.77 25.26 -46.97
N PRO A 738 -46.78 24.63 -45.79
CA PRO A 738 -45.78 24.88 -44.76
C PRO A 738 -44.38 24.45 -45.20
N VAL A 739 -43.39 25.30 -44.94
CA VAL A 739 -41.98 25.07 -45.22
C VAL A 739 -41.18 24.93 -43.96
N GLN A 740 -41.65 25.52 -42.85
CA GLN A 740 -41.05 25.51 -41.55
C GLN A 740 -41.98 24.96 -40.49
N PRO A 741 -41.45 24.34 -39.42
CA PRO A 741 -42.31 23.96 -38.31
C PRO A 741 -42.78 25.19 -37.55
N SER A 742 -43.86 25.05 -36.81
CA SER A 742 -44.41 26.10 -35.97
C SER A 742 -43.42 26.62 -34.95
N TRP A 743 -43.64 27.86 -34.50
CA TRP A 743 -42.75 28.52 -33.54
C TRP A 743 -42.57 27.71 -32.23
N TYR A 744 -43.62 27.09 -31.71
CA TYR A 744 -43.55 26.30 -30.50
C TYR A 744 -42.78 24.99 -30.70
N VAL A 745 -42.78 24.40 -31.88
CA VAL A 745 -41.93 23.26 -32.24
C VAL A 745 -40.45 23.70 -32.32
N GLN A 746 -40.19 24.83 -32.97
CA GLN A 746 -38.87 25.41 -33.05
C GLN A 746 -38.33 25.78 -31.67
N SER A 747 -39.16 26.41 -30.82
CA SER A 747 -38.81 26.77 -29.44
C SER A 747 -38.52 25.54 -28.58
N PHE A 748 -39.35 24.49 -28.70
CA PHE A 748 -39.16 23.21 -28.02
C PHE A 748 -37.82 22.57 -28.39
N LEU A 749 -37.56 22.42 -29.69
CA LEU A 749 -36.31 21.82 -30.16
C LEU A 749 -35.07 22.67 -29.81
N PHE A 750 -35.20 24.00 -29.91
CA PHE A 750 -34.12 24.90 -29.51
C PHE A 750 -33.81 24.76 -28.01
N SER A 751 -34.82 24.76 -27.16
CA SER A 751 -34.66 24.57 -25.71
C SER A 751 -34.07 23.19 -25.39
N LEU A 752 -34.49 22.15 -26.11
CA LEU A 752 -33.90 20.81 -25.96
C LEU A 752 -32.40 20.79 -26.30
N CYS A 753 -32.02 21.39 -27.44
CA CYS A 753 -30.61 21.51 -27.82
C CYS A 753 -29.80 22.35 -26.84
N GLN A 754 -30.39 23.44 -26.34
CA GLN A 754 -29.78 24.30 -25.36
C GLN A 754 -29.50 23.56 -24.07
N GLU A 755 -30.45 22.76 -23.55
CA GLU A 755 -30.28 21.97 -22.33
C GLU A 755 -29.20 20.87 -22.51
N VAL A 756 -29.24 20.17 -23.66
CA VAL A 756 -28.21 19.15 -23.97
C VAL A 756 -26.82 19.78 -24.07
N ASN A 757 -26.71 20.95 -24.73
CA ASN A 757 -25.43 21.68 -24.84
C ASN A 757 -24.97 22.19 -23.49
N ARG A 758 -25.89 22.67 -22.63
CA ARG A 758 -25.59 23.17 -21.31
C ARG A 758 -24.94 22.10 -20.41
N VAL A 759 -25.39 20.85 -20.55
CA VAL A 759 -24.87 19.73 -19.79
C VAL A 759 -23.59 19.13 -20.40
N GLY A 760 -23.34 19.34 -21.67
CA GLY A 760 -22.23 18.77 -22.42
C GLY A 760 -22.67 17.55 -23.24
N GLY A 761 -23.41 17.78 -24.30
CA GLY A 761 -24.02 16.71 -25.13
C GLY A 761 -23.04 15.68 -25.70
N HIS A 762 -21.77 16.10 -25.91
CA HIS A 762 -20.71 15.20 -26.38
C HIS A 762 -20.27 14.14 -25.34
N ALA A 763 -20.51 14.39 -24.05
CA ALA A 763 -20.18 13.47 -22.98
C ALA A 763 -21.36 12.59 -22.52
N LEU A 764 -22.56 12.91 -22.96
CA LEU A 764 -23.75 12.12 -22.62
C LEU A 764 -23.69 10.70 -23.23
N PRO A 765 -24.04 9.67 -22.48
CA PRO A 765 -24.17 8.33 -23.02
C PRO A 765 -25.20 8.26 -24.14
N LYS A 766 -24.88 7.60 -25.25
CA LYS A 766 -25.81 7.45 -26.40
C LYS A 766 -27.15 6.87 -25.98
N VAL A 767 -27.16 5.92 -25.06
CA VAL A 767 -28.39 5.29 -24.55
C VAL A 767 -29.29 6.32 -23.88
N THR A 768 -28.74 7.17 -23.02
CA THR A 768 -29.52 8.23 -22.34
C THR A 768 -30.10 9.22 -23.31
N LEU A 769 -29.35 9.63 -24.35
CA LEU A 769 -29.81 10.54 -25.35
C LEU A 769 -30.94 9.96 -26.15
N GLN A 770 -30.84 8.69 -26.56
CA GLN A 770 -31.90 7.98 -27.27
C GLN A 770 -33.18 7.82 -26.43
N GLU A 771 -33.04 7.48 -25.16
CA GLU A 771 -34.16 7.38 -24.22
C GLU A 771 -34.82 8.75 -23.98
N MET A 772 -34.04 9.82 -23.89
CA MET A 772 -34.54 11.19 -23.75
C MET A 772 -35.37 11.59 -24.97
N LEU A 773 -34.84 11.38 -26.18
CA LEU A 773 -35.57 11.69 -27.41
C LEU A 773 -36.87 10.89 -27.53
N LYS A 774 -36.83 9.59 -27.22
CA LYS A 774 -38.03 8.74 -27.20
C LYS A 774 -39.04 9.25 -26.17
N SER A 775 -38.62 9.66 -25.00
CA SER A 775 -39.47 10.23 -23.95
C SER A 775 -40.08 11.57 -24.40
N CYS A 776 -39.28 12.41 -25.09
CA CYS A 776 -39.80 13.65 -25.71
C CYS A 776 -40.91 13.35 -26.69
N MET A 777 -40.71 12.38 -27.60
CA MET A 777 -41.73 12.02 -28.60
C MET A 777 -43.03 11.55 -27.96
N VAL A 778 -42.93 10.66 -26.95
CA VAL A 778 -44.10 10.15 -26.22
C VAL A 778 -44.91 11.30 -25.58
N ARG A 779 -44.25 12.29 -25.00
CA ARG A 779 -44.93 13.45 -24.37
C ARG A 779 -45.48 14.43 -25.39
N VAL A 780 -44.76 14.63 -26.49
CA VAL A 780 -45.25 15.43 -27.60
C VAL A 780 -46.54 14.85 -28.20
N VAL A 781 -46.54 13.54 -28.45
CA VAL A 781 -47.76 12.85 -28.95
C VAL A 781 -48.91 13.01 -27.96
N ALA A 782 -48.67 12.88 -26.68
CA ALA A 782 -49.68 13.09 -25.62
C ALA A 782 -50.24 14.54 -25.63
N ALA A 783 -49.40 15.54 -25.97
CA ALA A 783 -49.89 16.93 -26.12
C ALA A 783 -50.83 17.10 -27.31
N TYR A 784 -50.54 16.45 -28.45
CA TYR A 784 -51.43 16.43 -29.60
C TYR A 784 -52.72 15.66 -29.32
N GLU A 785 -52.67 14.52 -28.62
CA GLU A 785 -53.85 13.78 -28.17
C GLU A 785 -54.71 14.66 -27.29
N LYS A 786 -54.15 15.37 -26.34
CA LYS A 786 -54.85 16.32 -25.47
C LYS A 786 -55.50 17.45 -26.27
N LEU A 787 -54.79 18.00 -27.27
CA LEU A 787 -55.38 19.00 -28.18
C LEU A 787 -56.58 18.44 -28.93
N ALA A 788 -56.50 17.20 -29.43
CA ALA A 788 -57.61 16.54 -30.13
C ALA A 788 -58.79 16.31 -29.19
N GLU A 789 -58.57 15.86 -27.97
CA GLU A 789 -59.64 15.63 -26.97
C GLU A 789 -60.28 16.96 -26.52
N GLU A 790 -59.53 18.00 -26.25
CA GLU A 790 -60.06 19.30 -25.84
C GLU A 790 -60.95 19.93 -26.97
N LYS A 791 -60.55 19.75 -28.22
CA LYS A 791 -61.36 20.26 -29.37
C LYS A 791 -62.64 19.46 -29.62
N GLN A 792 -62.60 18.16 -29.26
CA GLN A 792 -63.83 17.34 -29.34
C GLN A 792 -64.85 17.65 -28.23
N LEU A 793 -64.36 18.02 -27.04
CA LEU A 793 -65.20 18.29 -25.85
C LEU A 793 -65.79 19.72 -25.81
N LYS A 794 -65.18 20.72 -26.48
CA LYS A 794 -65.66 22.09 -26.49
C LYS A 794 -66.81 22.24 -27.50
N LYS A 795 -68.04 21.99 -27.06
CA LYS A 795 -69.24 22.34 -27.72
C LYS A 795 -69.54 23.83 -27.56
N GLU A 796 -69.62 24.62 -28.63
CA GLU A 796 -70.04 26.01 -28.72
C GLU A 796 -69.05 27.04 -28.22
N GLY A 797 -68.30 27.66 -29.13
CA GLY A 797 -67.48 28.87 -28.95
C GLY A 797 -65.99 28.71 -29.16
N ALA A 798 -65.45 27.52 -29.37
CA ALA A 798 -64.07 27.32 -29.74
C ALA A 798 -63.86 27.60 -31.22
N PHE A 799 -62.79 28.40 -31.54
CA PHE A 799 -62.40 28.58 -32.95
C PHE A 799 -62.25 27.21 -33.65
N PRO A 800 -62.87 27.03 -34.80
CA PRO A 800 -62.85 25.77 -35.57
C PRO A 800 -61.41 25.50 -36.00
N MET A 801 -60.98 24.20 -35.95
CA MET A 801 -59.66 23.77 -36.49
C MET A 801 -59.74 23.99 -38.02
N THR A 802 -59.02 24.99 -38.52
CA THR A 802 -58.93 25.28 -39.95
C THR A 802 -58.06 24.25 -40.66
N GLN A 803 -58.37 23.99 -41.98
CA GLN A 803 -57.52 23.06 -42.77
C GLN A 803 -56.06 23.47 -42.79
N ASN A 804 -55.71 24.75 -42.85
CA ASN A 804 -54.34 25.27 -42.78
C ASN A 804 -53.73 24.95 -41.45
N ARG A 805 -54.42 25.04 -40.31
CA ARG A 805 -53.88 24.68 -38.97
C ARG A 805 -53.68 23.19 -38.90
N ALA A 806 -54.57 22.36 -39.34
CA ALA A 806 -54.44 20.91 -39.38
C ALA A 806 -53.22 20.51 -40.22
N LEU A 807 -53.00 21.13 -41.37
CA LEU A 807 -51.91 20.88 -42.29
C LEU A 807 -50.54 21.26 -41.61
N GLN A 808 -50.48 22.39 -40.93
CA GLN A 808 -49.30 22.79 -40.22
C GLN A 808 -48.99 21.82 -39.05
N LEU A 809 -49.99 21.45 -38.26
CA LEU A 809 -49.84 20.52 -37.15
C LEU A 809 -49.43 19.11 -37.64
N LEU A 810 -49.94 18.66 -38.77
CA LEU A 810 -49.54 17.42 -39.43
C LEU A 810 -48.07 17.49 -39.88
N TYR A 811 -47.66 18.61 -40.48
CA TYR A 811 -46.26 18.84 -40.87
C TYR A 811 -45.36 18.83 -39.67
N ASP A 812 -45.72 19.52 -38.60
CA ASP A 812 -44.98 19.56 -37.34
C ASP A 812 -44.81 18.17 -36.69
N LEU A 813 -45.90 17.38 -36.63
CA LEU A 813 -45.88 16.04 -36.06
C LEU A 813 -44.99 15.11 -36.89
N ARG A 814 -45.11 15.15 -38.23
CA ARG A 814 -44.24 14.35 -39.12
C ARG A 814 -42.75 14.76 -38.97
N TYR A 815 -42.49 16.07 -38.87
CA TYR A 815 -41.13 16.59 -38.64
C TYR A 815 -40.55 16.11 -37.32
N LEU A 816 -41.28 16.27 -36.19
CA LEU A 816 -40.88 15.83 -34.87
C LEU A 816 -40.66 14.30 -34.81
N ASN A 817 -41.54 13.54 -35.50
CA ASN A 817 -41.36 12.09 -35.56
C ASN A 817 -40.07 11.70 -36.28
N ILE A 818 -39.65 12.37 -37.33
CA ILE A 818 -38.38 12.10 -38.01
C ILE A 818 -37.16 12.54 -37.14
N VAL A 819 -37.24 13.69 -36.48
CA VAL A 819 -36.13 14.26 -35.72
C VAL A 819 -35.96 13.57 -34.39
N LEU A 820 -37.03 13.21 -33.67
CA LEU A 820 -36.98 12.62 -32.33
C LEU A 820 -36.89 11.09 -32.34
N THR A 821 -37.23 10.44 -33.46
CA THR A 821 -37.11 9.01 -33.61
C THR A 821 -35.66 8.69 -33.98
N ALA A 822 -34.86 8.34 -33.00
CA ALA A 822 -33.48 7.90 -33.22
C ALA A 822 -33.47 6.63 -34.08
N LYS A 823 -32.74 6.65 -35.17
CA LYS A 823 -32.47 5.46 -35.98
C LYS A 823 -31.46 4.60 -35.25
N GLY A 824 -31.91 3.83 -34.25
CA GLY A 824 -31.08 2.85 -33.57
C GLY A 824 -30.69 1.69 -34.48
N GLU A 825 -29.73 0.89 -34.10
CA GLU A 825 -29.21 -0.28 -34.83
C GLU A 825 -30.27 -1.34 -35.18
N GLU A 826 -31.48 -1.25 -34.61
CA GLU A 826 -32.63 -2.11 -34.93
C GLU A 826 -33.16 -1.96 -36.35
N MET A 827 -32.78 -0.92 -37.09
CA MET A 827 -33.17 -0.75 -38.48
C MET A 827 -32.45 -1.67 -39.47
N LYS A 828 -31.50 -2.50 -39.03
CA LYS A 828 -30.90 -3.54 -39.89
C LYS A 828 -31.84 -4.70 -40.17
N SER A 829 -32.95 -4.79 -39.44
CA SER A 829 -34.00 -5.82 -39.64
C SER A 829 -35.31 -5.33 -40.27
N GLY A 830 -35.32 -4.24 -41.03
CA GLY A 830 -36.34 -3.93 -42.02
C GLY A 830 -37.81 -3.76 -41.59
N ARG A 831 -38.14 -3.74 -40.30
CA ARG A 831 -39.52 -3.60 -39.82
C ARG A 831 -39.61 -2.93 -38.45
N SER A 832 -39.36 -1.62 -38.37
CA SER A 832 -39.88 -0.91 -37.20
C SER A 832 -41.37 -0.62 -37.45
N LYS A 833 -42.24 -1.16 -36.60
CA LYS A 833 -43.66 -0.76 -36.61
C LYS A 833 -43.71 0.71 -36.19
N PRO A 834 -44.34 1.59 -36.97
CA PRO A 834 -44.59 2.95 -36.54
C PRO A 834 -45.39 2.95 -35.23
N ASP A 835 -45.20 3.97 -34.40
CA ASP A 835 -45.94 4.09 -33.15
C ASP A 835 -47.42 4.34 -33.45
N SER A 836 -48.26 3.41 -33.05
CA SER A 836 -49.70 3.45 -33.34
C SER A 836 -50.40 4.70 -32.80
N ARG A 837 -49.81 5.39 -31.82
CA ARG A 837 -50.33 6.64 -31.28
C ARG A 837 -50.07 7.82 -32.23
N VAL A 838 -48.86 7.86 -32.83
CA VAL A 838 -48.51 8.86 -33.85
C VAL A 838 -49.43 8.72 -35.07
N GLU A 839 -49.68 7.48 -35.51
CA GLU A 839 -50.59 7.21 -36.62
C GLU A 839 -52.01 7.69 -36.30
N LYS A 840 -52.57 7.37 -35.13
CA LYS A 840 -53.92 7.83 -34.75
C LYS A 840 -54.07 9.36 -34.75
N VAL A 841 -53.05 10.09 -34.25
CA VAL A 841 -53.03 11.56 -34.24
C VAL A 841 -52.90 12.09 -35.67
N ALA A 842 -52.06 11.47 -36.50
CA ALA A 842 -51.92 11.83 -37.90
C ALA A 842 -53.22 11.59 -38.65
N ASP A 843 -53.87 10.43 -38.52
CA ASP A 843 -55.18 10.12 -39.13
C ASP A 843 -56.25 11.12 -38.69
N TYR A 844 -56.24 11.50 -37.40
CA TYR A 844 -57.18 12.55 -36.93
C TYR A 844 -56.93 13.90 -37.61
N LEU A 845 -55.68 14.33 -37.78
CA LEU A 845 -55.34 15.60 -38.45
C LEU A 845 -55.56 15.53 -39.94
N GLU A 846 -55.33 14.38 -40.57
CA GLU A 846 -55.65 14.13 -42.02
C GLU A 846 -57.15 14.14 -42.31
N ALA A 847 -57.98 13.63 -41.41
CA ALA A 847 -59.42 13.69 -41.50
C ALA A 847 -60.01 15.09 -41.45
N LEU A 848 -59.29 16.09 -41.02
CA LEU A 848 -59.65 17.50 -40.97
C LEU A 848 -59.27 18.25 -42.25
N ILE A 849 -58.52 17.61 -43.15
CA ILE A 849 -58.05 18.16 -44.42
C ILE A 849 -58.91 17.49 -45.56
N ASP A 850 -59.33 18.30 -46.61
CA ASP A 850 -59.98 17.70 -47.74
C ASP A 850 -59.14 16.61 -48.38
N PRO A 851 -59.67 15.39 -48.62
CA PRO A 851 -58.90 14.29 -49.17
C PRO A 851 -58.25 14.56 -50.52
N PHE A 852 -58.89 15.38 -51.38
CA PHE A 852 -58.35 15.75 -52.69
C PHE A 852 -57.14 16.70 -52.50
N ASP A 853 -57.28 17.71 -51.63
CA ASP A 853 -56.18 18.60 -51.25
C ASP A 853 -55.04 17.87 -50.66
N LEU A 854 -55.27 16.87 -49.76
CA LEU A 854 -54.24 16.08 -49.12
C LEU A 854 -53.40 15.28 -50.12
N ASP A 855 -54.00 14.71 -51.12
CA ASP A 855 -53.34 13.96 -52.21
C ASP A 855 -52.41 14.89 -52.99
N VAL A 856 -52.86 16.10 -53.32
CA VAL A 856 -52.08 17.12 -54.02
C VAL A 856 -50.93 17.63 -53.13
N PHE A 857 -51.14 17.82 -51.81
CA PHE A 857 -50.22 18.40 -50.93
C PHE A 857 -49.10 17.41 -50.49
N THR A 858 -49.40 16.12 -50.40
CA THR A 858 -48.51 15.10 -49.84
C THR A 858 -47.10 15.03 -50.48
N PRO A 859 -46.96 15.01 -51.84
CA PRO A 859 -45.62 15.02 -52.47
C PRO A 859 -44.78 16.25 -52.12
N HIS A 860 -45.46 17.42 -52.14
CA HIS A 860 -44.77 18.71 -51.83
C HIS A 860 -44.45 18.85 -50.37
N LEU A 861 -45.30 18.38 -49.46
CA LEU A 861 -45.05 18.31 -48.05
C LEU A 861 -43.84 17.41 -47.72
N HIS A 862 -43.76 16.24 -48.38
CA HIS A 862 -42.64 15.35 -48.28
C HIS A 862 -41.33 15.99 -48.77
N SER A 863 -41.37 16.73 -49.86
CA SER A 863 -40.21 17.44 -50.38
C SER A 863 -39.77 18.53 -49.42
N ASN A 864 -40.68 19.34 -48.89
CA ASN A 864 -40.39 20.36 -47.88
C ASN A 864 -39.85 19.77 -46.60
N LEU A 865 -40.43 18.69 -46.10
CA LEU A 865 -40.01 17.97 -44.92
C LEU A 865 -38.58 17.45 -45.07
N ASN A 866 -38.29 16.80 -46.21
CA ASN A 866 -36.94 16.28 -46.48
C ASN A 866 -35.87 17.40 -46.52
N ARG A 867 -36.20 18.54 -47.16
CA ARG A 867 -35.31 19.72 -47.19
C ARG A 867 -35.06 20.26 -45.78
N LEU A 868 -36.09 20.36 -44.97
CA LEU A 868 -36.01 20.84 -43.61
C LEU A 868 -35.16 19.86 -42.77
N VAL A 869 -35.42 18.57 -42.83
CA VAL A 869 -34.65 17.53 -42.13
C VAL A 869 -33.17 17.60 -42.54
N GLN A 870 -32.87 17.75 -43.83
CA GLN A 870 -31.49 17.93 -44.31
C GLN A 870 -30.83 19.20 -43.72
N ARG A 871 -31.51 20.35 -43.72
CA ARG A 871 -31.02 21.59 -43.16
C ARG A 871 -30.77 21.51 -41.65
N THR A 872 -31.65 20.86 -40.92
CA THR A 872 -31.62 20.76 -39.46
C THR A 872 -30.80 19.57 -38.95
N SER A 873 -30.50 18.59 -39.83
CA SER A 873 -29.66 17.42 -39.44
C SER A 873 -28.28 17.78 -38.88
N VAL A 874 -27.70 18.89 -39.33
CA VAL A 874 -26.43 19.40 -38.81
C VAL A 874 -26.59 19.94 -37.37
N LEU A 875 -27.73 20.56 -37.08
CA LEU A 875 -28.03 21.13 -35.76
C LEU A 875 -28.42 20.03 -34.74
N PHE A 876 -29.18 19.06 -35.18
CA PHE A 876 -29.74 18.00 -34.35
C PHE A 876 -28.97 16.67 -34.45
N GLY A 877 -28.03 16.55 -35.37
CA GLY A 877 -27.23 15.33 -35.56
C GLY A 877 -26.49 14.88 -34.33
N LEU A 878 -26.02 15.86 -33.53
CA LEU A 878 -25.40 15.58 -32.21
C LEU A 878 -26.43 15.01 -31.21
N VAL A 879 -27.66 15.51 -31.25
CA VAL A 879 -28.73 15.08 -30.33
C VAL A 879 -29.31 13.75 -30.78
N THR A 880 -29.51 13.56 -32.08
CA THR A 880 -30.15 12.36 -32.66
C THR A 880 -29.17 11.19 -32.85
N GLY A 881 -27.86 11.43 -32.74
CA GLY A 881 -26.86 10.41 -33.03
C GLY A 881 -26.87 9.91 -34.47
N THR A 882 -27.60 10.64 -35.40
CA THR A 882 -27.54 10.35 -36.80
C THR A 882 -26.20 10.79 -37.38
N GLU A 883 -25.29 9.86 -37.45
CA GLU A 883 -24.07 9.99 -38.28
C GLU A 883 -24.52 10.27 -39.72
N ASN A 884 -23.98 11.31 -40.32
CA ASN A 884 -24.29 11.75 -41.67
C ASN A 884 -24.40 10.57 -42.63
N PRO A 885 -25.50 10.40 -43.34
CA PRO A 885 -25.63 9.38 -44.37
C PRO A 885 -24.65 9.54 -45.51
N PHE A 886 -23.92 10.67 -45.57
CA PHE A 886 -22.85 10.93 -46.55
C PHE A 886 -21.50 10.29 -46.20
N THR A 887 -21.28 9.88 -44.96
CA THR A 887 -20.05 9.19 -44.55
C THR A 887 -20.10 7.67 -44.65
N SER A 888 -21.25 7.10 -44.94
CA SER A 888 -21.40 5.65 -45.04
C SER A 888 -20.82 5.00 -46.29
N ARG A 889 -20.26 5.78 -47.24
CA ARG A 889 -19.59 5.26 -48.43
C ARG A 889 -18.09 5.03 -48.31
N SER A 890 -17.42 5.46 -47.27
CA SER A 890 -16.04 5.10 -47.04
C SER A 890 -15.97 4.15 -45.85
N GLY A 891 -15.78 2.88 -46.18
CA GLY A 891 -15.75 1.79 -45.23
C GLY A 891 -14.81 2.01 -44.07
N THR A 892 -15.19 1.45 -42.90
CA THR A 892 -14.38 1.18 -41.75
C THR A 892 -13.76 2.40 -41.04
N PHE A 893 -14.61 3.21 -40.41
CA PHE A 893 -14.16 3.95 -39.24
C PHE A 893 -14.43 3.12 -37.99
N ASN A 894 -13.35 2.74 -37.28
CA ASN A 894 -13.43 2.14 -35.95
C ASN A 894 -14.19 3.09 -35.02
N SER A 895 -15.34 2.62 -34.51
CA SER A 895 -16.23 3.32 -33.57
C SER A 895 -15.62 3.52 -32.16
N GLN A 896 -14.31 3.59 -32.02
CA GLN A 896 -13.59 3.65 -30.75
C GLN A 896 -12.88 4.98 -30.44
N GLU A 897 -12.89 5.92 -31.37
CA GLU A 897 -12.39 7.25 -31.05
C GLU A 897 -13.57 8.12 -30.58
N PRO A 898 -13.51 8.67 -29.36
CA PRO A 898 -14.49 9.67 -28.95
C PRO A 898 -14.42 10.83 -29.94
N HIS A 899 -15.57 11.18 -30.51
CA HIS A 899 -15.64 12.31 -31.41
C HIS A 899 -15.15 13.57 -30.67
N ASN A 900 -14.10 14.15 -31.15
CA ASN A 900 -13.50 15.37 -30.59
C ASN A 900 -14.32 16.60 -31.01
N ILE A 901 -15.65 16.50 -30.85
CA ILE A 901 -16.57 17.58 -31.16
C ILE A 901 -16.87 18.30 -29.87
N LEU A 902 -16.25 19.46 -29.69
CA LEU A 902 -16.62 20.39 -28.64
C LEU A 902 -18.06 20.90 -28.88
N PRO A 903 -18.87 21.10 -27.84
CA PRO A 903 -20.20 21.67 -27.98
C PRO A 903 -20.13 23.02 -28.68
N LEU A 904 -21.13 23.33 -29.51
CA LEU A 904 -21.18 24.59 -30.24
C LEU A 904 -21.20 25.76 -29.24
N ALA A 905 -20.19 26.60 -29.26
CA ALA A 905 -20.20 27.84 -28.50
C ALA A 905 -21.29 28.77 -29.02
N SER A 906 -21.96 29.48 -28.12
CA SER A 906 -22.95 30.49 -28.45
C SER A 906 -22.38 31.73 -29.16
N SER A 907 -21.08 31.80 -29.29
CA SER A 907 -20.36 32.93 -29.90
C SER A 907 -19.41 32.50 -31.04
N GLN A 908 -18.87 33.45 -31.79
CA GLN A 908 -17.95 33.20 -32.91
C GLN A 908 -16.61 32.54 -32.51
N ILE A 909 -16.32 32.38 -31.22
CA ILE A 909 -15.08 31.80 -30.69
C ILE A 909 -14.87 30.36 -31.17
N ARG A 910 -15.94 29.61 -31.46
CA ARG A 910 -15.87 28.24 -31.99
C ARG A 910 -15.06 28.10 -33.27
N PHE A 911 -15.01 29.16 -34.10
CA PHE A 911 -14.28 29.13 -35.37
C PHE A 911 -12.76 29.10 -35.18
N GLY A 912 -12.23 29.56 -34.04
CA GLY A 912 -10.82 29.46 -33.71
C GLY A 912 -10.38 28.07 -33.29
N LEU A 913 -11.30 27.22 -32.80
CA LEU A 913 -11.01 25.88 -32.31
C LEU A 913 -11.18 24.78 -33.36
N LEU A 914 -12.01 25.01 -34.39
CA LEU A 914 -12.27 24.05 -35.45
C LEU A 914 -11.03 23.66 -36.29
N PRO A 915 -10.10 24.56 -36.63
CA PRO A 915 -8.92 24.19 -37.40
C PRO A 915 -7.96 23.23 -36.69
N LEU A 916 -7.89 23.25 -35.35
CA LEU A 916 -6.98 22.44 -34.56
C LEU A 916 -7.41 20.97 -34.49
N SER A 917 -8.70 20.70 -34.60
CA SER A 917 -9.23 19.34 -34.58
C SER A 917 -9.16 18.62 -35.92
N MET A 918 -9.02 19.38 -37.02
CA MET A 918 -9.06 18.83 -38.40
C MET A 918 -7.69 18.41 -38.97
N THR A 919 -6.60 18.76 -38.34
CA THR A 919 -5.26 18.57 -38.89
C THR A 919 -4.65 17.18 -38.66
N SER A 920 -5.31 16.29 -37.91
CA SER A 920 -4.67 15.02 -37.51
C SER A 920 -5.05 13.79 -38.32
N THR A 921 -5.90 13.87 -39.36
CA THR A 921 -6.42 12.67 -40.04
C THR A 921 -6.33 12.64 -41.58
N ARG A 922 -5.50 13.44 -42.21
CA ARG A 922 -5.16 13.18 -43.60
C ARG A 922 -3.78 12.56 -43.73
N LYS A 923 -3.62 11.29 -43.42
CA LYS A 923 -2.67 10.42 -44.10
C LYS A 923 -3.27 10.06 -45.44
N ALA A 924 -2.85 10.82 -46.45
CA ALA A 924 -3.07 10.46 -47.83
C ALA A 924 -2.55 9.04 -48.06
N LYS A 925 -3.41 8.13 -48.44
CA LYS A 925 -2.98 6.87 -49.07
C LYS A 925 -2.45 7.23 -50.45
N SER A 926 -1.13 7.31 -50.57
CA SER A 926 -0.49 7.22 -51.88
C SER A 926 -0.68 5.78 -52.38
N ALA A 927 -1.42 5.63 -53.45
CA ALA A 927 -1.50 4.40 -54.19
C ALA A 927 -0.14 4.14 -54.81
N SER A 928 0.61 3.19 -54.29
CA SER A 928 1.77 2.65 -54.99
C SER A 928 1.28 1.62 -56.03
N ARG A 929 1.37 2.01 -57.26
CA ARG A 929 1.45 1.06 -58.38
C ARG A 929 2.82 0.47 -58.39
N SER A 930 2.91 -0.83 -58.30
CA SER A 930 4.08 -1.62 -58.53
C SER A 930 4.60 -1.45 -59.94
N LEU A 931 5.91 -1.23 -60.06
CA LEU A 931 6.70 -1.65 -61.20
C LEU A 931 8.07 -2.03 -60.67
N GLU A 932 8.35 -3.31 -60.82
CA GLU A 932 9.68 -3.90 -60.63
C GLU A 932 10.65 -3.29 -61.62
N THR A 933 11.83 -2.95 -61.21
CA THR A 933 13.06 -3.24 -61.94
C THR A 933 14.28 -3.19 -61.01
N LYS A 934 15.06 -4.23 -61.15
CA LYS A 934 16.38 -4.44 -60.55
C LYS A 934 17.36 -3.35 -60.98
N ALA A 935 18.26 -2.95 -60.11
CA ALA A 935 19.70 -3.00 -60.33
C ALA A 935 20.48 -2.40 -59.16
N GLN A 936 21.44 -3.09 -58.83
CA GLN A 936 22.62 -2.99 -58.00
C GLN A 936 23.42 -1.67 -58.09
N VAL A 937 24.21 -1.51 -57.02
CA VAL A 937 25.66 -1.05 -57.00
C VAL A 937 25.89 0.32 -56.35
N SER A 938 26.57 0.21 -55.22
CA SER A 938 27.77 0.92 -54.70
C SER A 938 27.77 2.42 -54.47
N ALA A 939 28.08 2.69 -53.24
CA ALA A 939 29.27 3.40 -52.73
C ALA A 939 29.40 4.90 -52.91
N GLU A 940 29.70 5.50 -51.81
CA GLU A 940 30.65 6.57 -51.56
C GLU A 940 30.22 8.05 -51.68
N ASN A 941 30.37 8.66 -50.58
CA ASN A 941 31.14 9.88 -50.27
C ASN A 941 30.58 11.28 -50.50
N ARG A 942 30.68 11.97 -49.37
CA ARG A 942 31.03 13.42 -49.17
C ARG A 942 30.12 14.50 -49.76
N GLY A 943 29.84 15.43 -48.82
CA GLY A 943 29.67 16.80 -49.24
C GLY A 943 28.86 17.65 -48.27
N SER A 944 29.56 18.32 -47.42
CA SER A 944 29.12 19.55 -46.73
C SER A 944 28.50 20.54 -47.71
N SER A 945 27.36 21.12 -47.33
CA SER A 945 27.06 22.50 -47.77
C SER A 945 26.12 23.17 -46.77
N GLN A 946 26.71 24.16 -46.13
CA GLN A 946 26.03 25.25 -45.44
C GLN A 946 25.03 25.90 -46.40
N LEU A 947 23.84 26.21 -45.92
CA LEU A 947 23.00 27.23 -46.53
C LEU A 947 22.51 28.21 -45.46
N ILE A 948 22.96 29.38 -45.63
CA ILE A 948 22.81 30.67 -45.05
C ILE A 948 21.34 31.07 -44.98
N LEU A 949 20.92 31.47 -43.78
CA LEU A 949 19.71 32.23 -43.50
C LEU A 949 19.94 33.71 -43.84
N PRO A 950 19.00 34.42 -44.46
CA PRO A 950 19.02 35.88 -44.50
C PRO A 950 18.21 36.45 -43.31
N PRO A 951 18.53 37.69 -42.86
CA PRO A 951 18.16 38.21 -41.59
C PRO A 951 16.82 38.94 -41.58
N LEU A 952 16.21 38.97 -40.42
CA LEU A 952 15.04 39.76 -40.02
C LEU A 952 15.39 41.25 -40.01
N PRO A 953 14.49 42.14 -40.34
CA PRO A 953 14.61 43.56 -40.04
C PRO A 953 13.99 43.89 -38.69
N THR A 954 14.75 44.64 -37.92
CA THR A 954 14.47 45.21 -36.63
C THR A 954 13.67 46.51 -36.77
N LYS A 955 12.66 46.65 -35.92
CA LYS A 955 12.23 47.73 -35.02
C LYS A 955 12.02 49.18 -35.54
N PRO A 956 11.52 50.06 -34.64
CA PRO A 956 10.51 50.06 -33.59
C PRO A 956 9.67 51.41 -33.61
N PRO A 957 9.27 52.07 -32.53
CA PRO A 957 7.93 52.10 -31.88
C PRO A 957 7.34 53.55 -31.82
N SER A 958 6.10 53.64 -31.45
CA SER A 958 5.60 54.85 -30.70
C SER A 958 4.17 54.68 -30.28
N GLN A 959 3.93 54.62 -28.98
CA GLN A 959 3.24 55.61 -28.14
C GLN A 959 1.80 55.96 -28.52
N LEU A 960 0.88 55.44 -27.68
CA LEU A 960 -0.11 56.14 -26.86
C LEU A 960 -0.96 57.28 -27.51
N PRO A 961 -2.17 57.72 -27.00
CA PRO A 961 -2.83 57.37 -25.74
C PRO A 961 -4.37 57.31 -25.77
N PHE A 962 -4.92 56.90 -24.66
CA PHE A 962 -6.21 57.24 -23.99
C PHE A 962 -7.47 57.53 -24.81
N LYS A 963 -8.49 56.69 -24.61
CA LYS A 963 -9.71 56.98 -23.82
C LYS A 963 -10.44 55.69 -23.51
#